data_b9d92721468989dd226e78c0474eb8ec
#
_entry.id   b9d92721468989dd226e78c0474eb8ec
#
_cell.length_a   1.000
_cell.length_b   1.000
_cell.length_c   1.000
_cell.angle_alpha   90.00
_cell.angle_beta   90.00
_cell.angle_gamma   90.00
#
_symmetry.space_group_name_H-M   'P 1'
#
loop_
_entity.id
_entity.type
_entity.pdbx_description
1 polymer ?
#
loop_
_entity_poly.entity_id
_entity_poly.type
_entity_poly.pdbx_seq_one_letter_code
_entity_poly.pdbx_strand_id
1 'polypeptide(L)'
;MGLMILLTLASVVMLPRVEINYNMADYLPDDSETVLGLEAMEDEFGRTGTAQVMLTGVSAETATDISDEISDFESVQFVTFDEHSKQHYLEDEKDGTALLQVTIDADDYSEEAEAVVLEIEDTVENYNAHLAGPSVSNYELQQSVLGEIPWIIAMAFGIVLLILLSTAHSWFEPIPFFIVVAMAIVINMGTNAFFDDVSYITQSVAAVLQLGLSMNYSIILLNRYNLERRQYRTDKEAMKLALARSIRPITSSSLTTVAGMLALTFMTYGIGMDLGVVLAKGILISLLSVFLILPGVLLMSSKLLDRTSKHPVNLTAKPFTWLALRGRIIIPVLTILIVAGAFWVQSTNEYFFADDPDLEGADMIEETFGQNTPVTVTAKTHDDIFDEEEAFVEAIEDYTVDGDPVLQNHSSYVSTALAPLDVEETARLTSLDENEIKALFSLYRLEEGMMEEEAVEVSDMIVFLQGIAEDSPYEDAFNDEARSAIDEYHNLYREIDEPYTYEEAAETLDISEFQMLFLYFSYHSDEYDPEEPLMDQTFALANAVLSEEFDGTETIELGALILHIDDLDEAGAITLSDDDQETIEEATLFIESLDEKYDYREAASMMGELDDDQAKLLYALYYAEEGTPVEETIRAKELLDFVDEELNANAYLEETVGEDANQMIDRAYDELDFAEEQFSGEAYSRLILTFDIGSDGEEAFDLVEELRDEGEEAFSKEVYFSGTVISNYDIADAFEQDLLRINLITIGAIVLLMGLAFRSYTLPFILVIIIQGAIWMSMGVNALMGRPIFFMTYIVVTAIQMGATVDYGILIASSYLESRVEQTRSRALQKALRESLPTVFTSGLILVTAGLAVGTMSSQMSISSVGSLLARGAAVSVLFVLTLLPAILYALDRLLEKTTIEKRRFKQDR
;
A
#
# COMPACT_ATOMS: atom_id res chain seq x y z
N MET A 1 38.46 25.54 25.40
CA MET A 1 38.54 25.90 23.98
C MET A 1 39.26 24.83 23.16
N GLY A 2 40.52 24.44 23.46
CA GLY A 2 41.23 23.40 22.72
C GLY A 2 40.47 22.05 22.61
N LEU A 3 39.90 21.58 23.73
CA LEU A 3 39.10 20.35 23.76
C LEU A 3 37.87 20.43 22.82
N MET A 4 37.17 21.56 22.80
CA MET A 4 36.00 21.73 21.96
C MET A 4 36.37 21.79 20.47
N ILE A 5 37.53 22.41 20.15
CA ILE A 5 38.06 22.39 18.75
C ILE A 5 38.41 20.95 18.33
N LEU A 6 39.04 20.18 19.22
CA LEU A 6 39.36 18.77 18.95
C LEU A 6 38.07 17.94 18.72
N LEU A 7 37.07 18.13 19.59
CA LEU A 7 35.76 17.47 19.43
C LEU A 7 35.09 17.86 18.14
N THR A 8 35.12 19.14 17.70
CA THR A 8 34.56 19.58 16.42
C THR A 8 35.25 18.88 15.26
N LEU A 9 36.62 18.82 15.28
CA LEU A 9 37.39 18.14 14.22
C LEU A 9 37.08 16.64 14.18
N ALA A 10 36.97 16.00 15.35
CA ALA A 10 36.57 14.59 15.41
C ALA A 10 35.16 14.39 14.84
N SER A 11 34.21 15.25 15.18
CA SER A 11 32.82 15.18 14.71
C SER A 11 32.70 15.38 13.21
N VAL A 12 33.53 16.24 12.59
CA VAL A 12 33.58 16.40 11.12
C VAL A 12 33.97 15.08 10.42
N VAL A 13 34.87 14.31 11.01
CA VAL A 13 35.29 13.00 10.47
C VAL A 13 34.21 11.94 10.66
N MET A 14 33.34 12.12 11.67
CA MET A 14 32.24 11.17 11.97
C MET A 14 30.97 11.46 11.19
N LEU A 15 30.75 12.69 10.71
CA LEU A 15 29.55 13.07 9.95
C LEU A 15 29.16 12.11 8.81
N PRO A 16 30.11 11.65 7.94
CA PRO A 16 29.77 10.73 6.85
C PRO A 16 29.45 9.29 7.30
N ARG A 17 29.50 9.02 8.61
CA ARG A 17 29.20 7.70 9.19
C ARG A 17 27.86 7.67 9.91
N VAL A 18 27.11 8.74 9.83
CA VAL A 18 25.77 8.81 10.39
C VAL A 18 24.84 8.12 9.39
N GLU A 19 24.25 7.04 9.79
CA GLU A 19 23.23 6.34 9.01
C GLU A 19 21.89 7.05 9.24
N ILE A 20 21.15 7.26 8.13
CA ILE A 20 19.86 7.94 8.18
C ILE A 20 18.81 6.91 7.82
N ASN A 21 17.83 6.73 8.71
CA ASN A 21 16.71 5.87 8.48
C ASN A 21 15.54 6.66 7.87
N TYR A 22 15.04 6.19 6.74
CA TYR A 22 13.90 6.77 6.02
C TYR A 22 12.61 5.98 6.27
N ASN A 23 12.72 4.72 6.74
CA ASN A 23 11.59 3.87 7.02
C ASN A 23 10.90 4.28 8.33
N MET A 24 9.66 4.73 8.23
CA MET A 24 8.87 5.14 9.39
C MET A 24 8.33 3.94 10.18
N ALA A 25 8.11 2.80 9.54
CA ALA A 25 7.62 1.59 10.21
C ALA A 25 8.62 1.02 11.23
N ASP A 26 9.95 1.20 11.02
CA ASP A 26 10.99 0.76 11.94
C ASP A 26 10.93 1.42 13.34
N TYR A 27 10.17 2.51 13.46
CA TYR A 27 9.95 3.21 14.72
C TYR A 27 8.67 2.80 15.45
N LEU A 28 7.88 1.86 14.88
CA LEU A 28 6.74 1.26 15.58
C LEU A 28 7.23 0.41 16.76
N PRO A 29 6.38 0.18 17.77
CA PRO A 29 6.71 -0.76 18.84
C PRO A 29 6.97 -2.16 18.32
N ASP A 30 7.94 -2.87 18.93
CA ASP A 30 8.28 -4.25 18.57
C ASP A 30 7.10 -5.24 18.69
N ASP A 31 6.06 -4.88 19.45
CA ASP A 31 4.84 -5.67 19.64
C ASP A 31 3.65 -5.18 18.79
N SER A 32 3.87 -4.25 17.87
CA SER A 32 2.84 -3.86 16.90
C SER A 32 2.61 -4.94 15.85
N GLU A 33 1.39 -5.03 15.36
CA GLU A 33 1.01 -6.03 14.36
C GLU A 33 1.79 -5.84 13.05
N THR A 34 1.97 -4.59 12.62
CA THR A 34 2.80 -4.27 11.46
C THR A 34 4.22 -4.83 11.58
N VAL A 35 4.90 -4.64 12.73
CA VAL A 35 6.27 -5.14 12.92
C VAL A 35 6.31 -6.65 12.92
N LEU A 36 5.38 -7.30 13.63
CA LEU A 36 5.29 -8.77 13.67
C LEU A 36 4.98 -9.35 12.28
N GLY A 37 4.11 -8.71 11.50
CA GLY A 37 3.79 -9.11 10.14
C GLY A 37 4.98 -8.95 9.19
N LEU A 38 5.70 -7.82 9.28
CA LEU A 38 6.91 -7.58 8.50
C LEU A 38 8.03 -8.56 8.86
N GLU A 39 8.23 -8.89 10.16
CA GLU A 39 9.22 -9.90 10.58
C GLU A 39 8.86 -11.29 10.05
N ALA A 40 7.58 -11.69 10.14
CA ALA A 40 7.11 -12.98 9.61
C ALA A 40 7.29 -13.07 8.09
N MET A 41 6.99 -11.98 7.38
CA MET A 41 7.15 -11.89 5.93
C MET A 41 8.64 -11.93 5.53
N GLU A 42 9.51 -11.19 6.24
CA GLU A 42 10.95 -11.14 5.95
C GLU A 42 11.63 -12.50 6.16
N ASP A 43 11.30 -13.20 7.24
CA ASP A 43 11.90 -14.51 7.58
C ASP A 43 11.54 -15.60 6.54
N GLU A 44 10.35 -15.51 5.92
CA GLU A 44 9.84 -16.56 5.02
C GLU A 44 10.03 -16.21 3.53
N PHE A 45 9.67 -14.98 3.14
CA PHE A 45 9.59 -14.54 1.74
C PHE A 45 10.67 -13.52 1.34
N GLY A 46 11.49 -13.07 2.31
CA GLY A 46 12.47 -12.00 2.08
C GLY A 46 11.84 -10.60 2.05
N ARG A 47 12.70 -9.59 1.89
CA ARG A 47 12.26 -8.18 1.70
C ARG A 47 12.20 -7.86 0.23
N THR A 48 11.04 -7.45 -0.25
CA THR A 48 10.83 -7.03 -1.63
C THR A 48 10.47 -5.55 -1.67
N GLY A 49 11.07 -4.82 -2.60
CA GLY A 49 10.68 -3.45 -2.93
C GLY A 49 9.71 -3.44 -4.10
N THR A 50 8.97 -2.34 -4.25
CA THR A 50 8.01 -2.19 -5.34
C THR A 50 8.10 -0.84 -6.02
N ALA A 51 7.95 -0.85 -7.37
CA ALA A 51 7.87 0.34 -8.19
C ALA A 51 6.75 0.19 -9.23
N GLN A 52 6.15 1.31 -9.61
CA GLN A 52 5.12 1.39 -10.64
C GLN A 52 5.61 2.30 -11.75
N VAL A 53 5.41 1.88 -13.00
CA VAL A 53 5.80 2.63 -14.19
C VAL A 53 4.61 2.78 -15.11
N MET A 54 4.05 3.99 -15.20
CA MET A 54 2.99 4.30 -16.16
C MET A 54 3.59 4.88 -17.42
N LEU A 55 3.27 4.29 -18.56
CA LEU A 55 3.70 4.71 -19.90
C LEU A 55 2.48 5.22 -20.67
N THR A 56 2.49 6.48 -21.11
CA THR A 56 1.39 7.08 -21.87
C THR A 56 1.73 7.19 -23.34
N GLY A 57 0.76 6.81 -24.21
CA GLY A 57 0.91 6.89 -25.65
C GLY A 57 1.80 5.79 -26.23
N VAL A 58 1.76 4.61 -25.67
CA VAL A 58 2.49 3.40 -26.10
C VAL A 58 1.53 2.31 -26.58
N SER A 59 1.96 1.47 -27.53
CA SER A 59 1.25 0.26 -27.87
C SER A 59 1.48 -0.84 -26.82
N ALA A 60 0.57 -1.80 -26.74
CA ALA A 60 0.73 -2.96 -25.88
C ALA A 60 2.06 -3.70 -26.15
N GLU A 61 2.41 -3.94 -27.44
CA GLU A 61 3.70 -4.53 -27.84
C GLU A 61 4.92 -3.77 -27.30
N THR A 62 4.87 -2.42 -27.34
CA THR A 62 5.96 -1.59 -26.79
C THR A 62 6.03 -1.67 -25.27
N ALA A 63 4.89 -1.75 -24.59
CA ALA A 63 4.82 -1.90 -23.16
C ALA A 63 5.36 -3.27 -22.70
N THR A 64 5.06 -4.33 -23.45
CA THR A 64 5.62 -5.67 -23.24
C THR A 64 7.15 -5.68 -23.45
N ASP A 65 7.65 -5.07 -24.54
CA ASP A 65 9.09 -4.97 -24.79
C ASP A 65 9.84 -4.27 -23.63
N ILE A 66 9.24 -3.19 -23.07
CA ILE A 66 9.80 -2.46 -21.93
C ILE A 66 9.70 -3.30 -20.63
N SER A 67 8.60 -4.02 -20.44
CA SER A 67 8.43 -4.94 -19.33
C SER A 67 9.51 -6.02 -19.31
N ASP A 68 9.78 -6.63 -20.48
CA ASP A 68 10.81 -7.64 -20.64
C ASP A 68 12.21 -7.06 -20.39
N GLU A 69 12.48 -5.83 -20.89
CA GLU A 69 13.77 -5.14 -20.65
C GLU A 69 13.99 -4.85 -19.15
N ILE A 70 12.95 -4.42 -18.42
CA ILE A 70 13.04 -4.15 -16.97
C ILE A 70 13.18 -5.47 -16.19
N SER A 71 12.52 -6.54 -16.62
CA SER A 71 12.64 -7.86 -16.00
C SER A 71 14.07 -8.44 -16.05
N ASP A 72 14.87 -8.03 -17.03
CA ASP A 72 16.27 -8.45 -17.19
C ASP A 72 17.25 -7.73 -16.23
N PHE A 73 16.81 -6.71 -15.46
CA PHE A 73 17.69 -5.99 -14.55
C PHE A 73 18.14 -6.82 -13.36
N GLU A 74 19.40 -6.63 -12.92
CA GLU A 74 19.88 -7.22 -11.68
C GLU A 74 19.05 -6.71 -10.49
N SER A 75 18.57 -7.59 -9.64
CA SER A 75 17.67 -7.30 -8.52
C SER A 75 16.21 -6.96 -8.89
N VAL A 76 15.75 -7.13 -10.11
CA VAL A 76 14.33 -7.22 -10.43
C VAL A 76 13.90 -8.67 -10.31
N GLN A 77 12.88 -8.95 -9.51
CA GLN A 77 12.35 -10.28 -9.32
C GLN A 77 11.39 -10.64 -10.45
N PHE A 78 10.43 -9.75 -10.74
CA PHE A 78 9.50 -9.84 -11.88
C PHE A 78 8.85 -8.49 -12.16
N VAL A 79 8.24 -8.38 -13.35
CA VAL A 79 7.39 -7.26 -13.75
C VAL A 79 6.02 -7.79 -14.12
N THR A 80 4.98 -7.28 -13.48
CA THR A 80 3.60 -7.63 -13.80
C THR A 80 3.03 -6.65 -14.81
N PHE A 81 2.65 -7.17 -15.99
CA PHE A 81 1.94 -6.44 -17.03
C PHE A 81 1.05 -7.42 -17.82
N ASP A 82 -0.23 -7.08 -17.98
CA ASP A 82 -1.19 -7.83 -18.79
C ASP A 82 -1.88 -6.86 -19.74
N GLU A 83 -1.64 -7.02 -21.04
CA GLU A 83 -2.21 -6.17 -22.10
C GLU A 83 -3.74 -6.28 -22.22
N HIS A 84 -4.35 -7.33 -21.66
CA HIS A 84 -5.79 -7.58 -21.70
C HIS A 84 -6.50 -7.06 -20.44
N SER A 85 -5.76 -6.78 -19.37
CA SER A 85 -6.30 -6.26 -18.12
C SER A 85 -6.42 -4.74 -18.17
N LYS A 86 -7.62 -4.21 -17.87
CA LYS A 86 -7.84 -2.77 -17.73
C LYS A 86 -7.11 -2.14 -16.55
N GLN A 87 -6.61 -2.93 -15.63
CA GLN A 87 -5.77 -2.48 -14.52
C GLN A 87 -4.35 -2.18 -14.99
N HIS A 88 -3.89 -2.82 -16.07
CA HIS A 88 -2.56 -2.66 -16.60
C HIS A 88 -2.50 -1.92 -17.95
N TYR A 89 -3.57 -2.00 -18.76
CA TYR A 89 -3.57 -1.34 -20.06
C TYR A 89 -4.93 -0.74 -20.41
N LEU A 90 -4.92 0.55 -20.73
CA LEU A 90 -6.09 1.31 -21.20
C LEU A 90 -5.88 1.67 -22.65
N GLU A 91 -6.61 1.04 -23.55
CA GLU A 91 -6.53 1.24 -24.99
C GLU A 91 -7.19 2.57 -25.41
N ASP A 92 -6.53 3.38 -26.27
CA ASP A 92 -7.05 4.58 -26.93
C ASP A 92 -6.96 4.36 -28.45
N GLU A 93 -7.52 5.23 -29.30
CA GLU A 93 -7.73 5.04 -30.76
C GLU A 93 -6.51 4.55 -31.57
N LYS A 94 -5.27 4.69 -31.08
CA LYS A 94 -4.01 4.24 -31.74
C LYS A 94 -2.95 3.73 -30.81
N ASP A 95 -2.87 4.28 -29.63
CA ASP A 95 -1.89 4.00 -28.61
C ASP A 95 -2.67 3.91 -27.30
N GLY A 96 -2.06 3.43 -26.21
CA GLY A 96 -2.74 3.28 -24.93
C GLY A 96 -1.91 3.84 -23.78
N THR A 97 -2.36 3.55 -22.57
CA THR A 97 -1.62 3.84 -21.34
C THR A 97 -1.41 2.53 -20.62
N ALA A 98 -0.14 2.18 -20.41
CA ALA A 98 0.28 0.96 -19.72
C ALA A 98 0.73 1.26 -18.30
N LEU A 99 0.43 0.37 -17.36
CA LEU A 99 0.93 0.37 -15.99
C LEU A 99 1.70 -0.93 -15.74
N LEU A 100 3.01 -0.81 -15.54
CA LEU A 100 3.89 -1.91 -15.18
C LEU A 100 4.11 -1.88 -13.67
N GLN A 101 3.95 -3.02 -13.01
CA GLN A 101 4.24 -3.19 -11.59
C GLN A 101 5.53 -3.99 -11.45
N VAL A 102 6.57 -3.36 -10.91
CA VAL A 102 7.91 -3.94 -10.77
C VAL A 102 8.13 -4.38 -9.33
N THR A 103 8.44 -5.65 -9.14
CA THR A 103 8.87 -6.20 -7.84
C THR A 103 10.39 -6.35 -7.83
N ILE A 104 11.02 -5.77 -6.82
CA ILE A 104 12.48 -5.69 -6.68
C ILE A 104 12.90 -6.67 -5.57
N ASP A 105 13.91 -7.52 -5.83
CA ASP A 105 14.51 -8.45 -4.86
C ASP A 105 15.45 -7.71 -3.89
N ALA A 106 14.94 -6.67 -3.26
CA ALA A 106 15.65 -5.86 -2.29
C ALA A 106 14.64 -4.98 -1.51
N ASP A 107 15.01 -4.58 -0.30
CA ASP A 107 14.20 -3.67 0.52
C ASP A 107 14.03 -2.30 -0.17
N ASP A 108 12.83 -1.70 -0.13
CA ASP A 108 12.51 -0.37 -0.70
C ASP A 108 13.51 0.74 -0.32
N TYR A 109 14.19 0.59 0.81
CA TYR A 109 15.14 1.56 1.36
C TYR A 109 16.62 1.22 1.09
N SER A 110 16.89 0.18 0.28
CA SER A 110 18.24 -0.31 -0.05
C SER A 110 18.90 0.47 -1.17
N GLU A 111 20.26 0.38 -1.26
CA GLU A 111 21.02 0.92 -2.39
C GLU A 111 20.73 0.14 -3.69
N GLU A 112 20.36 -1.14 -3.59
CA GLU A 112 19.98 -2.01 -4.69
C GLU A 112 18.66 -1.55 -5.31
N ALA A 113 17.64 -1.25 -4.50
CA ALA A 113 16.36 -0.71 -4.99
C ALA A 113 16.55 0.68 -5.64
N GLU A 114 17.39 1.56 -5.05
CA GLU A 114 17.76 2.84 -5.67
C GLU A 114 18.40 2.64 -7.05
N ALA A 115 19.27 1.65 -7.20
CA ALA A 115 19.93 1.36 -8.48
C ALA A 115 18.92 0.92 -9.55
N VAL A 116 17.96 0.07 -9.20
CA VAL A 116 16.87 -0.37 -10.09
C VAL A 116 16.00 0.81 -10.51
N VAL A 117 15.59 1.68 -9.58
CA VAL A 117 14.79 2.88 -9.91
C VAL A 117 15.53 3.78 -10.91
N LEU A 118 16.84 3.99 -10.73
CA LEU A 118 17.66 4.77 -11.66
C LEU A 118 17.76 4.11 -13.05
N GLU A 119 17.84 2.79 -13.12
CA GLU A 119 17.93 2.04 -14.37
C GLU A 119 16.59 2.08 -15.11
N ILE A 120 15.47 2.01 -14.37
CA ILE A 120 14.11 2.23 -14.90
C ILE A 120 14.00 3.65 -15.49
N GLU A 121 14.39 4.71 -14.74
CA GLU A 121 14.35 6.09 -15.23
C GLU A 121 15.11 6.26 -16.55
N ASP A 122 16.29 5.65 -16.68
CA ASP A 122 17.15 5.73 -17.89
C ASP A 122 16.47 5.00 -19.08
N THR A 123 15.84 3.83 -18.82
CA THR A 123 15.13 3.04 -19.84
C THR A 123 13.92 3.77 -20.40
N VAL A 124 13.15 4.43 -19.52
CA VAL A 124 11.93 5.13 -19.92
C VAL A 124 12.14 6.62 -20.26
N GLU A 125 13.38 7.15 -20.25
CA GLU A 125 13.69 8.57 -20.51
C GLU A 125 13.10 9.10 -21.84
N ASN A 126 12.98 8.25 -22.83
CA ASN A 126 12.47 8.62 -24.17
C ASN A 126 10.96 8.51 -24.30
N TYR A 127 10.27 8.05 -23.29
CA TYR A 127 8.80 7.86 -23.23
C TYR A 127 8.17 8.90 -22.35
N ASN A 128 6.85 9.06 -22.46
CA ASN A 128 6.09 9.85 -21.49
C ASN A 128 5.76 8.96 -20.31
N ALA A 129 6.71 8.78 -19.41
CA ALA A 129 6.65 7.89 -18.28
C ALA A 129 6.41 8.65 -16.98
N HIS A 130 5.67 8.00 -16.07
CA HIS A 130 5.45 8.46 -14.69
C HIS A 130 5.75 7.29 -13.76
N LEU A 131 6.57 7.56 -12.74
CA LEU A 131 6.99 6.56 -11.77
C LEU A 131 6.33 6.82 -10.43
N ALA A 132 5.97 5.74 -9.74
CA ALA A 132 5.44 5.76 -8.36
C ALA A 132 5.83 4.48 -7.62
N GLY A 133 5.31 4.32 -6.42
CA GLY A 133 5.54 3.16 -5.57
C GLY A 133 6.58 3.42 -4.48
N PRO A 134 6.66 2.56 -3.47
CA PRO A 134 7.50 2.74 -2.29
C PRO A 134 8.99 2.94 -2.58
N SER A 135 9.60 2.16 -3.47
CA SER A 135 11.01 2.32 -3.85
C SER A 135 11.29 3.67 -4.51
N VAL A 136 10.38 4.13 -5.39
CA VAL A 136 10.49 5.44 -6.07
C VAL A 136 10.30 6.57 -5.07
N SER A 137 9.25 6.51 -4.24
CA SER A 137 8.97 7.49 -3.19
C SER A 137 10.14 7.64 -2.23
N ASN A 138 10.76 6.54 -1.83
CA ASN A 138 11.93 6.56 -0.96
C ASN A 138 13.16 7.19 -1.65
N TYR A 139 13.44 6.83 -2.89
CA TYR A 139 14.52 7.44 -3.67
C TYR A 139 14.35 8.96 -3.77
N GLU A 140 13.15 9.43 -4.14
CA GLU A 140 12.84 10.86 -4.25
C GLU A 140 12.89 11.57 -2.89
N LEU A 141 12.39 10.95 -1.83
CA LEU A 141 12.49 11.46 -0.46
C LEU A 141 13.96 11.68 -0.08
N GLN A 142 14.80 10.70 -0.34
CA GLN A 142 16.25 10.76 -0.03
C GLN A 142 16.93 11.88 -0.82
N GLN A 143 16.70 11.98 -2.12
CA GLN A 143 17.26 13.04 -2.98
C GLN A 143 16.77 14.44 -2.54
N SER A 144 15.49 14.58 -2.25
CA SER A 144 14.90 15.82 -1.78
C SER A 144 15.50 16.26 -0.45
N VAL A 145 15.54 15.38 0.54
CA VAL A 145 16.10 15.66 1.87
C VAL A 145 17.58 16.06 1.77
N LEU A 146 18.39 15.29 1.04
CA LEU A 146 19.83 15.58 0.86
C LEU A 146 20.06 16.89 0.10
N GLY A 147 19.22 17.22 -0.88
CA GLY A 147 19.31 18.44 -1.68
C GLY A 147 18.87 19.70 -0.91
N GLU A 148 17.82 19.60 -0.11
CA GLU A 148 17.20 20.76 0.54
C GLU A 148 17.87 21.18 1.86
N ILE A 149 18.31 20.25 2.68
CA ILE A 149 18.88 20.55 4.03
C ILE A 149 19.99 21.60 3.99
N PRO A 150 21.00 21.54 3.11
CA PRO A 150 22.04 22.55 3.04
C PRO A 150 21.52 23.96 2.77
N TRP A 151 20.50 24.08 1.90
CA TRP A 151 19.88 25.36 1.55
C TRP A 151 19.02 25.90 2.68
N ILE A 152 18.25 25.07 3.36
CA ILE A 152 17.44 25.41 4.55
C ILE A 152 18.37 25.97 5.64
N ILE A 153 19.46 25.26 5.95
CA ILE A 153 20.45 25.69 6.92
C ILE A 153 21.10 27.01 6.49
N ALA A 154 21.54 27.16 5.26
CA ALA A 154 22.18 28.37 4.76
C ALA A 154 21.22 29.57 4.85
N MET A 155 19.96 29.41 4.49
CA MET A 155 18.95 30.46 4.58
C MET A 155 18.65 30.82 6.04
N ALA A 156 18.48 29.82 6.92
CA ALA A 156 18.28 30.07 8.35
C ALA A 156 19.46 30.88 8.93
N PHE A 157 20.72 30.50 8.64
CA PHE A 157 21.89 31.28 9.04
C PHE A 157 21.90 32.69 8.47
N GLY A 158 21.53 32.88 7.17
CA GLY A 158 21.45 34.19 6.51
C GLY A 158 20.41 35.10 7.17
N ILE A 159 19.21 34.60 7.44
CA ILE A 159 18.14 35.37 8.09
C ILE A 159 18.53 35.72 9.54
N VAL A 160 19.06 34.77 10.30
CA VAL A 160 19.55 35.00 11.68
C VAL A 160 20.66 36.02 11.68
N LEU A 161 21.57 36.00 10.70
CA LEU A 161 22.59 37.04 10.52
C LEU A 161 21.99 38.44 10.36
N LEU A 162 20.98 38.59 9.50
CA LEU A 162 20.28 39.87 9.28
C LEU A 162 19.61 40.37 10.56
N ILE A 163 18.95 39.49 11.34
CA ILE A 163 18.33 39.84 12.61
C ILE A 163 19.39 40.30 13.62
N LEU A 164 20.48 39.55 13.77
CA LEU A 164 21.56 39.90 14.69
C LEU A 164 22.25 41.19 14.25
N LEU A 165 22.51 41.37 12.95
CA LEU A 165 23.04 42.61 12.44
C LEU A 165 22.11 43.82 12.74
N SER A 166 20.79 43.64 12.80
CA SER A 166 19.83 44.72 13.12
C SER A 166 19.80 45.01 14.61
N THR A 167 19.86 44.03 15.47
CA THR A 167 19.67 44.14 16.93
C THR A 167 20.95 44.26 17.75
N ALA A 168 22.12 43.88 17.20
CA ALA A 168 23.40 43.87 17.85
C ALA A 168 23.95 45.30 18.10
N HIS A 169 24.84 45.43 19.10
CA HIS A 169 25.53 46.67 19.44
C HIS A 169 26.82 46.89 18.59
N SER A 170 27.24 45.89 17.83
CA SER A 170 28.41 45.91 16.97
C SER A 170 28.16 45.07 15.70
N TRP A 171 28.68 45.54 14.57
CA TRP A 171 28.64 44.77 13.30
C TRP A 171 29.39 43.43 13.35
N PHE A 172 30.36 43.32 14.27
CA PHE A 172 31.16 42.12 14.48
C PHE A 172 30.54 41.09 15.44
N GLU A 173 29.55 41.53 16.24
CA GLU A 173 28.90 40.73 17.29
C GLU A 173 28.30 39.39 16.83
N PRO A 174 27.70 39.25 15.63
CA PRO A 174 27.17 37.99 15.15
C PRO A 174 28.25 36.89 14.92
N ILE A 175 29.49 37.28 14.54
CA ILE A 175 30.56 36.31 14.22
C ILE A 175 30.91 35.37 15.37
N PRO A 176 31.21 35.84 16.60
CA PRO A 176 31.39 35.01 17.77
C PRO A 176 30.22 34.04 18.01
N PHE A 177 29.00 34.46 17.80
CA PHE A 177 27.83 33.61 17.98
C PHE A 177 27.79 32.47 16.97
N PHE A 178 27.95 32.79 15.69
CA PHE A 178 27.97 31.75 14.65
C PHE A 178 29.09 30.74 14.82
N ILE A 179 30.28 31.16 15.24
CA ILE A 179 31.39 30.23 15.51
C ILE A 179 30.97 29.23 16.61
N VAL A 180 30.39 29.71 17.72
CA VAL A 180 30.00 28.86 18.83
C VAL A 180 28.87 27.91 18.45
N VAL A 181 27.86 28.40 17.78
CA VAL A 181 26.69 27.60 17.38
C VAL A 181 27.05 26.61 16.28
N ALA A 182 27.82 27.02 15.26
CA ALA A 182 28.26 26.10 14.21
C ALA A 182 29.11 24.95 14.79
N MET A 183 30.03 25.24 15.72
CA MET A 183 30.77 24.18 16.41
C MET A 183 29.84 23.26 17.21
N ALA A 184 28.84 23.80 17.88
CA ALA A 184 27.89 23.00 18.64
C ALA A 184 27.02 22.11 17.75
N ILE A 185 26.56 22.62 16.59
CA ILE A 185 25.80 21.85 15.60
C ILE A 185 26.67 20.72 15.03
N VAL A 186 27.90 21.02 14.60
CA VAL A 186 28.81 20.00 14.05
C VAL A 186 29.11 18.89 15.07
N ILE A 187 29.33 19.25 16.34
CA ILE A 187 29.53 18.26 17.38
C ILE A 187 28.25 17.42 17.59
N ASN A 188 27.08 18.04 17.61
CA ASN A 188 25.83 17.34 17.76
C ASN A 188 25.56 16.36 16.63
N MET A 189 25.66 16.84 15.38
CA MET A 189 25.40 16.03 14.20
C MET A 189 26.44 14.89 14.03
N GLY A 190 27.73 15.19 14.21
CA GLY A 190 28.78 14.18 14.10
C GLY A 190 28.76 13.13 15.20
N THR A 191 28.23 13.46 16.40
CA THR A 191 28.05 12.47 17.48
C THR A 191 26.80 11.63 17.31
N ASN A 192 25.97 11.85 16.29
CA ASN A 192 24.91 10.94 15.88
C ASN A 192 25.46 9.60 15.37
N ALA A 193 26.70 9.56 14.85
CA ALA A 193 27.38 8.32 14.48
C ALA A 193 27.64 7.32 15.64
N PHE A 194 27.22 7.62 16.87
CA PHE A 194 27.23 6.70 18.00
C PHE A 194 25.85 6.03 18.23
N PHE A 195 24.85 6.43 17.50
CA PHE A 195 23.55 5.73 17.41
C PHE A 195 23.61 4.77 16.23
N ASP A 196 22.77 3.75 16.24
CA ASP A 196 22.71 2.79 15.15
C ASP A 196 22.24 3.51 13.88
N ASP A 197 21.14 4.26 13.97
CA ASP A 197 20.63 5.15 12.93
C ASP A 197 20.04 6.44 13.49
N VAL A 198 19.58 7.33 12.64
CA VAL A 198 18.86 8.57 13.01
C VAL A 198 17.80 8.85 11.93
N SER A 199 16.57 9.07 12.35
CA SER A 199 15.48 9.42 11.45
C SER A 199 15.81 10.63 10.57
N TYR A 200 15.39 10.59 9.28
CA TYR A 200 15.54 11.70 8.34
C TYR A 200 14.86 12.99 8.86
N ILE A 201 13.75 12.89 9.59
CA ILE A 201 13.05 14.02 10.21
C ILE A 201 13.94 14.65 11.29
N THR A 202 14.54 13.83 12.14
CA THR A 202 15.48 14.31 13.19
C THR A 202 16.68 14.99 12.56
N GLN A 203 17.28 14.37 11.57
CA GLN A 203 18.45 14.90 10.86
C GLN A 203 18.16 16.26 10.21
N SER A 204 16.99 16.42 9.60
CA SER A 204 16.56 17.62 8.89
C SER A 204 16.29 18.80 9.80
N VAL A 205 15.59 18.59 10.91
CA VAL A 205 15.14 19.68 11.79
C VAL A 205 16.14 20.01 12.90
N ALA A 206 16.96 19.04 13.36
CA ALA A 206 17.79 19.21 14.55
C ALA A 206 18.80 20.36 14.43
N ALA A 207 19.48 20.53 13.29
CA ALA A 207 20.46 21.59 13.09
C ALA A 207 19.83 22.99 13.15
N VAL A 208 18.69 23.18 12.50
CA VAL A 208 17.97 24.48 12.44
C VAL A 208 17.33 24.81 13.81
N LEU A 209 16.74 23.81 14.45
CA LEU A 209 16.20 23.98 15.80
C LEU A 209 17.31 24.31 16.79
N GLN A 210 18.44 23.62 16.75
CA GLN A 210 19.59 23.91 17.59
C GLN A 210 20.13 25.30 17.36
N LEU A 211 20.18 25.80 16.11
CA LEU A 211 20.53 27.20 15.81
C LEU A 211 19.60 28.18 16.52
N GLY A 212 18.28 27.99 16.36
CA GLY A 212 17.26 28.88 16.97
C GLY A 212 17.32 28.89 18.49
N LEU A 213 17.45 27.74 19.13
CA LEU A 213 17.44 27.57 20.58
C LEU A 213 18.74 28.01 21.25
N SER A 214 19.90 27.70 20.64
CA SER A 214 21.22 27.99 21.20
C SER A 214 21.56 29.47 21.25
N MET A 215 21.01 30.27 20.32
CA MET A 215 21.29 31.70 20.28
C MET A 215 20.88 32.44 21.55
N ASN A 216 19.81 32.02 22.20
CA ASN A 216 19.32 32.65 23.44
C ASN A 216 20.42 32.71 24.50
N TYR A 217 21.14 31.63 24.68
CA TYR A 217 22.22 31.54 25.72
C TYR A 217 23.37 32.50 25.43
N SER A 218 23.74 32.57 24.15
CA SER A 218 24.80 33.48 23.69
C SER A 218 24.43 34.95 23.89
N ILE A 219 23.18 35.32 23.52
CA ILE A 219 22.67 36.71 23.67
C ILE A 219 22.57 37.11 25.14
N ILE A 220 22.13 36.21 26.04
CA ILE A 220 22.02 36.49 27.47
C ILE A 220 23.44 36.76 28.06
N LEU A 221 24.41 35.91 27.75
CA LEU A 221 25.78 36.09 28.24
C LEU A 221 26.39 37.40 27.71
N LEU A 222 26.24 37.67 26.42
CA LEU A 222 26.79 38.89 25.83
C LEU A 222 26.15 40.18 26.38
N ASN A 223 24.83 40.21 26.52
CA ASN A 223 24.15 41.36 27.12
C ASN A 223 24.62 41.61 28.53
N ARG A 224 24.84 40.54 29.32
CA ARG A 224 25.41 40.66 30.65
C ARG A 224 26.84 41.16 30.62
N TYR A 225 27.67 40.65 29.72
CA TYR A 225 29.05 41.10 29.55
C TYR A 225 29.09 42.60 29.17
N ASN A 226 28.26 43.08 28.27
CA ASN A 226 28.18 44.47 27.87
C ASN A 226 27.75 45.38 29.04
N LEU A 227 26.88 44.89 29.94
CA LEU A 227 26.51 45.64 31.17
C LEU A 227 27.65 45.73 32.17
N GLU A 228 28.37 44.65 32.42
CA GLU A 228 29.47 44.61 33.36
C GLU A 228 30.69 45.42 32.86
N ARG A 229 30.99 45.43 31.56
CA ARG A 229 32.04 46.28 30.95
C ARG A 229 31.92 47.74 31.22
N ARG A 230 30.70 48.24 31.44
CA ARG A 230 30.45 49.64 31.78
C ARG A 230 30.85 50.00 33.23
N GLN A 231 31.01 48.98 34.07
CA GLN A 231 31.26 49.14 35.50
C GLN A 231 32.70 48.77 35.91
N TYR A 232 33.35 47.88 35.13
CA TYR A 232 34.67 47.34 35.47
C TYR A 232 35.74 47.81 34.47
N ARG A 233 37.01 47.95 34.95
CA ARG A 233 38.13 48.48 34.17
C ARG A 233 38.73 47.50 33.18
N THR A 234 38.58 46.21 33.39
CA THR A 234 39.22 45.18 32.53
C THR A 234 38.15 44.26 31.97
N ASP A 235 38.28 43.89 30.67
CA ASP A 235 37.39 42.97 30.00
C ASP A 235 37.33 41.60 30.67
N LYS A 236 38.47 41.15 31.28
CA LYS A 236 38.54 39.87 31.97
C LYS A 236 37.72 39.84 33.28
N GLU A 237 37.75 40.94 34.05
CA GLU A 237 36.93 41.05 35.27
C GLU A 237 35.45 41.17 34.94
N ALA A 238 35.11 41.95 33.92
CA ALA A 238 33.74 42.04 33.44
C ALA A 238 33.19 40.69 32.96
N MET A 239 33.99 39.91 32.22
CA MET A 239 33.60 38.60 31.76
C MET A 239 33.43 37.60 32.89
N LYS A 240 34.36 37.58 33.88
CA LYS A 240 34.24 36.70 35.06
C LYS A 240 32.95 36.96 35.83
N LEU A 241 32.57 38.21 35.99
CA LEU A 241 31.33 38.57 36.68
C LEU A 241 30.08 38.28 35.84
N ALA A 242 30.15 38.55 34.51
CA ALA A 242 29.11 38.21 33.59
C ALA A 242 28.79 36.72 33.61
N LEU A 243 29.82 35.88 33.55
CA LEU A 243 29.68 34.42 33.68
C LEU A 243 29.01 34.03 34.99
N ALA A 244 29.55 34.54 36.14
CA ALA A 244 29.02 34.21 37.45
C ALA A 244 27.53 34.60 37.65
N ARG A 245 27.10 35.69 36.99
CA ARG A 245 25.71 36.14 37.05
C ARG A 245 24.80 35.52 36.00
N SER A 246 25.36 35.03 34.88
CA SER A 246 24.60 34.40 33.79
C SER A 246 24.44 32.90 33.95
N ILE A 247 25.31 32.23 34.73
CA ILE A 247 25.31 30.76 34.84
C ILE A 247 23.94 30.23 35.31
N ARG A 248 23.33 30.85 36.32
CA ARG A 248 22.07 30.39 36.91
C ARG A 248 20.89 30.55 35.93
N PRO A 249 20.62 31.74 35.34
CA PRO A 249 19.54 31.90 34.39
C PRO A 249 19.74 31.05 33.13
N ILE A 250 20.94 30.98 32.57
CA ILE A 250 21.19 30.18 31.35
C ILE A 250 21.03 28.68 31.64
N THR A 251 21.60 28.15 32.73
CA THR A 251 21.49 26.72 33.09
C THR A 251 20.04 26.34 33.43
N SER A 252 19.31 27.23 34.15
CA SER A 252 17.89 26.98 34.43
C SER A 252 17.03 26.90 33.15
N SER A 253 17.27 27.82 32.23
CA SER A 253 16.59 27.88 30.90
C SER A 253 16.94 26.65 30.09
N SER A 254 18.22 26.36 29.89
CA SER A 254 18.61 25.18 29.08
C SER A 254 18.14 23.84 29.69
N LEU A 255 18.08 23.74 31.04
CA LEU A 255 17.60 22.52 31.69
C LEU A 255 16.10 22.30 31.49
N THR A 256 15.28 23.38 31.46
CA THR A 256 13.86 23.27 31.12
C THR A 256 13.65 22.85 29.66
N THR A 257 14.49 23.36 28.74
CA THR A 257 14.44 22.95 27.34
C THR A 257 14.86 21.50 27.15
N VAL A 258 15.96 21.08 27.81
CA VAL A 258 16.38 19.65 27.78
C VAL A 258 15.30 18.74 28.36
N ALA A 259 14.59 19.15 29.41
CA ALA A 259 13.53 18.34 29.99
C ALA A 259 12.32 18.24 29.06
N GLY A 260 11.99 19.29 28.32
CA GLY A 260 10.94 19.25 27.27
C GLY A 260 11.30 18.27 26.15
N MET A 261 12.58 18.26 25.72
CA MET A 261 13.04 17.33 24.67
C MET A 261 13.09 15.88 25.19
N LEU A 262 13.62 15.67 26.41
CA LEU A 262 13.64 14.34 27.00
C LEU A 262 12.24 13.79 27.33
N ALA A 263 11.21 14.61 27.42
CA ALA A 263 9.84 14.12 27.54
C ALA A 263 9.39 13.32 26.31
N LEU A 264 9.92 13.64 25.12
CA LEU A 264 9.65 12.89 23.88
C LEU A 264 10.15 11.44 23.95
N THR A 265 11.17 11.16 24.75
CA THR A 265 11.68 9.78 24.89
C THR A 265 10.69 8.82 25.58
N PHE A 266 9.56 9.32 26.05
CA PHE A 266 8.47 8.53 26.63
C PHE A 266 7.34 8.27 25.63
N MET A 267 7.52 8.64 24.37
CA MET A 267 6.60 8.24 23.30
C MET A 267 6.65 6.73 23.09
N THR A 268 5.51 6.17 22.75
CA THR A 268 5.37 4.78 22.30
C THR A 268 6.05 4.62 20.95
N TYR A 269 5.86 5.59 20.06
CA TYR A 269 6.49 5.62 18.76
C TYR A 269 7.98 6.04 18.88
N GLY A 270 8.89 5.16 18.43
CA GLY A 270 10.33 5.22 18.66
C GLY A 270 11.04 6.50 18.19
N ILE A 271 10.51 7.17 17.18
CA ILE A 271 11.05 8.41 16.63
C ILE A 271 11.09 9.53 17.68
N GLY A 272 10.19 9.48 18.67
CA GLY A 272 10.21 10.41 19.81
C GLY A 272 11.47 10.27 20.65
N MET A 273 11.99 9.05 20.82
CA MET A 273 13.25 8.79 21.51
C MET A 273 14.42 9.36 20.72
N ASP A 274 14.48 9.11 19.42
CA ASP A 274 15.53 9.61 18.54
C ASP A 274 15.59 11.15 18.56
N LEU A 275 14.51 11.82 18.20
CA LEU A 275 14.41 13.27 18.17
C LEU A 275 14.66 13.90 19.56
N GLY A 276 14.08 13.30 20.60
CA GLY A 276 14.22 13.76 21.99
C GLY A 276 15.67 13.76 22.46
N VAL A 277 16.40 12.68 22.22
CA VAL A 277 17.80 12.52 22.63
C VAL A 277 18.71 13.42 21.80
N VAL A 278 18.57 13.46 20.48
CA VAL A 278 19.42 14.28 19.59
C VAL A 278 19.27 15.76 19.89
N LEU A 279 18.03 16.25 20.09
CA LEU A 279 17.79 17.65 20.45
C LEU A 279 18.28 17.97 21.87
N ALA A 280 18.01 17.14 22.88
CA ALA A 280 18.49 17.33 24.24
C ALA A 280 20.02 17.37 24.31
N LYS A 281 20.70 16.45 23.62
CA LYS A 281 22.15 16.40 23.45
C LYS A 281 22.67 17.69 22.80
N GLY A 282 22.01 18.14 21.71
CA GLY A 282 22.35 19.37 20.99
C GLY A 282 22.29 20.62 21.89
N ILE A 283 21.26 20.73 22.75
CA ILE A 283 21.12 21.83 23.71
C ILE A 283 22.20 21.78 24.78
N LEU A 284 22.52 20.60 25.30
CA LEU A 284 23.61 20.44 26.28
C LEU A 284 24.98 20.78 25.68
N ILE A 285 25.27 20.35 24.45
CA ILE A 285 26.49 20.72 23.74
C ILE A 285 26.54 22.24 23.50
N SER A 286 25.43 22.86 23.15
CA SER A 286 25.31 24.30 22.95
C SER A 286 25.58 25.07 24.27
N LEU A 287 25.00 24.62 25.38
CA LEU A 287 25.25 25.17 26.71
C LEU A 287 26.73 25.13 27.07
N LEU A 288 27.37 23.98 26.87
CA LEU A 288 28.81 23.81 27.14
C LEU A 288 29.64 24.71 26.22
N SER A 289 29.28 24.82 24.92
CA SER A 289 29.96 25.66 23.95
C SER A 289 29.86 27.14 24.34
N VAL A 290 28.72 27.61 24.79
CA VAL A 290 28.54 28.99 25.28
C VAL A 290 29.41 29.31 26.49
N PHE A 291 29.55 28.39 27.46
CA PHE A 291 30.39 28.64 28.64
C PHE A 291 31.88 28.45 28.35
N LEU A 292 32.27 27.53 27.48
CA LEU A 292 33.67 27.15 27.24
C LEU A 292 34.36 27.92 26.11
N ILE A 293 33.58 28.30 25.07
CA ILE A 293 34.12 28.91 23.83
C ILE A 293 33.81 30.39 23.79
N LEU A 294 32.56 30.82 23.98
CA LEU A 294 32.09 32.18 23.76
C LEU A 294 32.89 33.21 24.59
N PRO A 295 33.20 33.01 25.90
CA PRO A 295 34.00 33.95 26.65
C PRO A 295 35.38 34.19 26.06
N GLY A 296 36.03 33.13 25.60
CA GLY A 296 37.33 33.22 24.95
C GLY A 296 37.30 34.02 23.65
N VAL A 297 36.31 33.71 22.77
CA VAL A 297 36.14 34.39 21.48
C VAL A 297 35.81 35.86 21.70
N LEU A 298 34.93 36.21 22.65
CA LEU A 298 34.56 37.58 22.99
C LEU A 298 35.74 38.40 23.51
N LEU A 299 36.55 37.80 24.38
CA LEU A 299 37.78 38.45 24.89
C LEU A 299 38.83 38.68 23.83
N MET A 300 39.01 37.73 22.89
CA MET A 300 39.90 37.85 21.74
C MET A 300 39.42 38.93 20.75
N SER A 301 38.14 39.08 20.60
CA SER A 301 37.50 39.99 19.62
C SER A 301 37.08 41.33 20.27
N SER A 302 37.40 41.60 21.57
CA SER A 302 36.94 42.80 22.30
C SER A 302 37.27 44.08 21.56
N LYS A 303 38.51 44.22 20.99
CA LYS A 303 38.93 45.38 20.20
C LYS A 303 38.15 45.56 18.86
N LEU A 304 37.75 44.47 18.21
CA LEU A 304 36.95 44.51 17.02
C LEU A 304 35.50 44.91 17.31
N LEU A 305 34.97 44.39 18.41
CA LEU A 305 33.62 44.79 18.90
C LEU A 305 33.53 46.29 19.18
N ASP A 306 34.56 46.84 19.80
CA ASP A 306 34.60 48.32 20.07
C ASP A 306 34.75 49.11 18.78
N ARG A 307 35.57 48.68 17.85
CA ARG A 307 35.85 49.39 16.59
C ARG A 307 34.64 49.38 15.64
N THR A 308 33.81 48.37 15.73
CA THR A 308 32.61 48.21 14.85
C THR A 308 31.29 48.51 15.59
N SER A 309 31.37 49.23 16.74
CA SER A 309 30.20 49.55 17.56
C SER A 309 29.18 50.39 16.80
N LYS A 310 27.91 50.15 17.02
CA LYS A 310 26.77 50.84 16.42
C LYS A 310 25.65 51.01 17.43
N HIS A 311 24.71 51.87 17.08
CA HIS A 311 23.47 51.98 17.87
C HIS A 311 22.48 50.88 17.43
N PRO A 312 22.07 49.96 18.37
CA PRO A 312 21.03 48.99 18.05
C PRO A 312 19.68 49.64 17.85
N VAL A 313 18.73 48.95 17.21
CA VAL A 313 17.34 49.39 17.11
C VAL A 313 16.77 49.56 18.53
N ASN A 314 16.31 50.78 18.84
CA ASN A 314 15.73 51.09 20.15
C ASN A 314 14.33 50.52 20.29
N LEU A 315 14.21 49.32 20.88
CA LEU A 315 12.92 48.74 21.26
C LEU A 315 12.40 49.44 22.52
N THR A 316 11.21 50.03 22.44
CA THR A 316 10.63 50.70 23.59
C THR A 316 9.65 49.83 24.36
N ALA A 317 9.88 49.64 25.68
CA ALA A 317 8.99 48.88 26.55
C ALA A 317 7.72 49.64 26.98
N LYS A 318 7.59 50.94 26.62
CA LYS A 318 6.46 51.79 27.04
C LYS A 318 5.09 51.22 26.65
N PRO A 319 4.83 50.73 25.40
CA PRO A 319 3.51 50.22 25.04
C PRO A 319 3.14 48.98 25.86
N PHE A 320 4.05 48.05 26.01
CA PHE A 320 3.82 46.83 26.76
C PHE A 320 3.58 47.11 28.24
N THR A 321 4.34 48.03 28.83
CA THR A 321 4.15 48.47 30.24
C THR A 321 2.80 49.15 30.40
N TRP A 322 2.41 50.04 29.48
CA TRP A 322 1.13 50.73 29.52
C TRP A 322 -0.04 49.73 29.39
N LEU A 323 0.11 48.76 28.49
CA LEU A 323 -0.87 47.71 28.25
C LEU A 323 -1.06 46.83 29.49
N ALA A 324 0.03 46.38 30.13
CA ALA A 324 0.00 45.55 31.32
C ALA A 324 -0.62 46.32 32.54
N LEU A 325 -0.29 47.58 32.72
CA LEU A 325 -0.80 48.34 33.86
C LEU A 325 -2.30 48.71 33.69
N ARG A 326 -2.73 49.07 32.50
CA ARG A 326 -4.11 49.54 32.24
C ARG A 326 -5.05 48.38 31.92
N GLY A 327 -4.54 47.31 31.28
CA GLY A 327 -5.28 46.12 30.89
C GLY A 327 -5.17 44.96 31.89
N ARG A 328 -4.64 45.18 33.11
CA ARG A 328 -4.29 44.14 34.08
C ARG A 328 -5.36 43.11 34.43
N ILE A 329 -6.64 43.38 34.18
CA ILE A 329 -7.77 42.47 34.39
C ILE A 329 -8.36 42.09 33.03
N ILE A 330 -8.52 43.10 32.15
CA ILE A 330 -9.19 42.90 30.84
C ILE A 330 -8.37 41.93 29.95
N ILE A 331 -7.03 42.12 29.91
CA ILE A 331 -6.18 41.31 29.04
C ILE A 331 -6.21 39.83 29.45
N PRO A 332 -5.94 39.45 30.72
CA PRO A 332 -6.04 38.07 31.13
C PRO A 332 -7.42 37.45 30.88
N VAL A 333 -8.50 38.17 31.19
CA VAL A 333 -9.86 37.65 30.97
C VAL A 333 -10.16 37.44 29.47
N LEU A 334 -9.85 38.43 28.63
CA LEU A 334 -10.04 38.32 27.19
C LEU A 334 -9.18 37.19 26.59
N THR A 335 -7.91 37.12 27.01
CA THR A 335 -7.02 36.05 26.53
C THR A 335 -7.50 34.67 26.96
N ILE A 336 -7.98 34.51 28.21
CA ILE A 336 -8.56 33.22 28.66
C ILE A 336 -9.77 32.82 27.81
N LEU A 337 -10.66 33.77 27.46
CA LEU A 337 -11.81 33.48 26.59
C LEU A 337 -11.38 33.08 25.18
N ILE A 338 -10.41 33.79 24.59
CA ILE A 338 -9.87 33.46 23.27
C ILE A 338 -9.18 32.11 23.27
N VAL A 339 -8.35 31.82 24.32
CA VAL A 339 -7.65 30.55 24.46
C VAL A 339 -8.63 29.40 24.68
N ALA A 340 -9.70 29.60 25.43
CA ALA A 340 -10.76 28.59 25.59
C ALA A 340 -11.47 28.29 24.26
N GLY A 341 -11.73 29.32 23.45
CA GLY A 341 -12.24 29.15 22.08
C GLY A 341 -11.23 28.42 21.19
N ALA A 342 -9.95 28.78 21.25
CA ALA A 342 -8.89 28.13 20.50
C ALA A 342 -8.68 26.65 20.92
N PHE A 343 -8.83 26.36 22.22
CA PHE A 343 -8.81 24.98 22.73
C PHE A 343 -9.93 24.13 22.13
N TRP A 344 -11.12 24.68 21.98
CA TRP A 344 -12.22 23.96 21.34
C TRP A 344 -12.01 23.81 19.84
N VAL A 345 -11.56 24.86 19.14
CA VAL A 345 -11.30 24.82 17.71
C VAL A 345 -10.14 23.89 17.34
N GLN A 346 -9.11 23.76 18.18
CA GLN A 346 -7.98 22.86 17.88
C GLN A 346 -8.37 21.38 17.79
N SER A 347 -9.50 20.96 18.40
CA SER A 347 -10.00 19.59 18.28
C SER A 347 -10.54 19.25 16.89
N THR A 348 -10.63 20.23 15.99
CA THR A 348 -11.00 20.05 14.58
C THR A 348 -9.77 20.08 13.66
N ASN A 349 -8.56 19.95 14.18
CA ASN A 349 -7.40 19.71 13.33
C ASN A 349 -7.47 18.31 12.77
N GLU A 350 -7.25 18.20 11.49
CA GLU A 350 -7.04 16.94 10.78
C GLU A 350 -5.56 16.57 10.87
N TYR A 351 -5.28 15.32 11.11
CA TYR A 351 -3.93 14.78 11.16
C TYR A 351 -3.74 13.85 9.98
N PHE A 352 -2.56 13.83 9.39
CA PHE A 352 -2.15 12.86 8.39
C PHE A 352 -0.93 12.07 8.92
N PHE A 353 -0.87 10.81 8.55
CA PHE A 353 0.10 9.84 9.06
C PHE A 353 1.08 9.39 7.97
N ALA A 354 0.66 9.39 6.71
CA ALA A 354 1.54 9.20 5.56
C ALA A 354 2.41 10.44 5.30
N ASP A 355 3.68 10.27 4.97
CA ASP A 355 4.57 11.34 4.49
C ASP A 355 5.04 11.03 3.07
N ASP A 356 4.08 10.75 2.19
CA ASP A 356 4.37 10.52 0.79
C ASP A 356 4.88 11.81 0.15
N PRO A 357 5.99 11.78 -0.57
CA PRO A 357 6.42 12.90 -1.36
C PRO A 357 5.31 13.23 -2.38
N ASP A 358 5.10 14.53 -2.62
CA ASP A 358 4.15 15.04 -3.61
C ASP A 358 4.71 14.72 -5.02
N LEU A 359 4.48 13.45 -5.44
CA LEU A 359 4.97 12.91 -6.72
C LEU A 359 3.94 13.18 -7.81
N GLU A 360 4.29 14.01 -8.79
CA GLU A 360 3.45 14.23 -9.99
C GLU A 360 3.13 12.89 -10.69
N GLY A 361 4.04 11.91 -10.61
CA GLY A 361 3.85 10.56 -11.16
C GLY A 361 2.79 9.76 -10.42
N ALA A 362 2.79 9.78 -9.09
CA ALA A 362 1.79 9.07 -8.28
C ALA A 362 0.37 9.64 -8.52
N ASP A 363 0.21 10.97 -8.51
CA ASP A 363 -1.06 11.63 -8.81
C ASP A 363 -1.60 11.23 -10.20
N MET A 364 -0.73 11.17 -11.21
CA MET A 364 -1.10 10.79 -12.57
C MET A 364 -1.52 9.33 -12.68
N ILE A 365 -0.86 8.43 -11.95
CA ILE A 365 -1.23 7.01 -11.91
C ILE A 365 -2.57 6.85 -11.21
N GLU A 366 -2.77 7.51 -10.06
CA GLU A 366 -4.02 7.49 -9.31
C GLU A 366 -5.21 8.05 -10.13
N GLU A 367 -5.01 9.17 -10.83
CA GLU A 367 -6.05 9.74 -11.72
C GLU A 367 -6.43 8.80 -12.87
N THR A 368 -5.50 7.93 -13.32
CA THR A 368 -5.68 7.10 -14.51
C THR A 368 -6.17 5.69 -14.18
N PHE A 369 -5.59 5.04 -13.17
CA PHE A 369 -5.84 3.65 -12.81
C PHE A 369 -6.58 3.48 -11.48
N GLY A 370 -6.87 4.57 -10.75
CA GLY A 370 -7.46 4.55 -9.41
C GLY A 370 -6.41 4.45 -8.31
N GLN A 371 -6.89 4.47 -7.07
CA GLN A 371 -6.02 4.25 -5.91
C GLN A 371 -5.64 2.76 -5.87
N ASN A 372 -4.40 2.49 -5.50
CA ASN A 372 -3.86 1.13 -5.47
C ASN A 372 -3.09 0.96 -4.16
N THR A 373 -3.81 0.62 -3.09
CA THR A 373 -3.24 0.42 -1.75
C THR A 373 -3.10 -1.06 -1.46
N PRO A 374 -1.88 -1.61 -1.49
CA PRO A 374 -1.64 -3.01 -1.18
C PRO A 374 -1.66 -3.25 0.33
N VAL A 375 -2.28 -4.36 0.72
CA VAL A 375 -2.24 -4.96 2.06
C VAL A 375 -1.77 -6.38 1.93
N THR A 376 -0.73 -6.74 2.66
CA THR A 376 -0.23 -8.11 2.74
C THR A 376 -0.77 -8.76 4.00
N VAL A 377 -1.42 -9.90 3.83
CA VAL A 377 -1.89 -10.78 4.91
C VAL A 377 -0.91 -11.94 5.02
N THR A 378 -0.33 -12.14 6.19
CA THR A 378 0.62 -13.22 6.48
C THR A 378 0.01 -14.13 7.51
N ALA A 379 -0.45 -15.31 7.09
CA ALA A 379 -1.15 -16.27 7.93
C ALA A 379 -0.30 -17.51 8.19
N LYS A 380 -0.43 -18.09 9.38
CA LYS A 380 0.38 -19.25 9.77
C LYS A 380 -0.05 -20.52 9.06
N THR A 381 0.85 -21.14 8.29
CA THR A 381 0.60 -22.34 7.48
C THR A 381 0.05 -23.51 8.30
N HIS A 382 -0.94 -24.21 7.78
CA HIS A 382 -1.54 -25.44 8.26
C HIS A 382 -2.44 -26.07 7.17
N ASP A 383 -2.98 -27.27 7.43
CA ASP A 383 -3.65 -28.09 6.40
C ASP A 383 -4.86 -27.38 5.73
N ASP A 384 -5.61 -26.53 6.46
CA ASP A 384 -6.83 -25.85 5.99
C ASP A 384 -6.58 -24.36 5.63
N ILE A 385 -5.32 -23.91 5.51
CA ILE A 385 -4.97 -22.48 5.35
C ILE A 385 -5.59 -21.86 4.09
N PHE A 386 -5.57 -22.58 2.99
CA PHE A 386 -6.06 -22.08 1.70
C PHE A 386 -7.58 -21.93 1.67
N ASP A 387 -8.31 -22.80 2.37
CA ASP A 387 -9.77 -22.68 2.53
C ASP A 387 -10.11 -21.47 3.43
N GLU A 388 -9.28 -21.16 4.44
CA GLU A 388 -9.41 -19.99 5.30
C GLU A 388 -9.09 -18.69 4.52
N GLU A 389 -8.07 -18.69 3.64
CA GLU A 389 -7.76 -17.56 2.76
C GLU A 389 -8.91 -17.25 1.78
N GLU A 390 -9.49 -18.29 1.18
CA GLU A 390 -10.62 -18.14 0.26
C GLU A 390 -11.84 -17.55 0.98
N ALA A 391 -12.17 -18.07 2.16
CA ALA A 391 -13.28 -17.56 2.98
C ALA A 391 -13.04 -16.10 3.43
N PHE A 392 -11.80 -15.74 3.73
CA PHE A 392 -11.42 -14.38 4.09
C PHE A 392 -11.59 -13.42 2.91
N VAL A 393 -11.12 -13.80 1.72
CA VAL A 393 -11.27 -12.98 0.50
C VAL A 393 -12.74 -12.77 0.18
N GLU A 394 -13.58 -13.84 0.24
CA GLU A 394 -15.03 -13.75 -0.01
C GLU A 394 -15.71 -12.76 0.98
N ALA A 395 -15.30 -12.76 2.24
CA ALA A 395 -15.82 -11.82 3.24
C ALA A 395 -15.43 -10.37 2.92
N ILE A 396 -14.20 -10.13 2.47
CA ILE A 396 -13.70 -8.78 2.15
C ILE A 396 -14.24 -8.25 0.82
N GLU A 397 -14.58 -9.11 -0.16
CA GLU A 397 -15.21 -8.70 -1.42
C GLU A 397 -16.55 -7.99 -1.21
N ASP A 398 -17.28 -8.33 -0.14
CA ASP A 398 -18.56 -7.69 0.23
C ASP A 398 -18.37 -6.31 0.90
N TYR A 399 -17.13 -5.92 1.27
CA TYR A 399 -16.85 -4.63 1.90
C TYR A 399 -16.97 -3.47 0.89
N THR A 400 -17.73 -2.43 1.26
CA THR A 400 -18.02 -1.30 0.38
C THR A 400 -17.84 0.03 1.09
N VAL A 401 -17.29 1.03 0.38
CA VAL A 401 -17.26 2.43 0.81
C VAL A 401 -18.23 3.22 -0.06
N ASP A 402 -19.13 3.97 0.56
CA ASP A 402 -20.23 4.70 -0.13
C ASP A 402 -21.14 3.83 -1.04
N GLY A 403 -21.05 2.50 -0.92
CA GLY A 403 -21.82 1.52 -1.67
C GLY A 403 -21.12 0.96 -2.90
N ASP A 404 -19.88 1.33 -3.13
CA ASP A 404 -19.02 0.78 -4.17
C ASP A 404 -18.00 -0.20 -3.53
N PRO A 405 -17.74 -1.38 -4.12
CA PRO A 405 -16.73 -2.32 -3.65
C PRO A 405 -15.32 -1.69 -3.78
N VAL A 406 -14.49 -1.89 -2.77
CA VAL A 406 -13.13 -1.30 -2.72
C VAL A 406 -12.01 -2.30 -2.98
N LEU A 407 -12.27 -3.61 -2.89
CA LEU A 407 -11.29 -4.62 -3.30
C LEU A 407 -11.18 -4.63 -4.82
N GLN A 408 -10.00 -4.31 -5.34
CA GLN A 408 -9.73 -4.32 -6.79
C GLN A 408 -9.18 -5.64 -7.27
N ASN A 409 -8.27 -6.22 -6.49
CA ASN A 409 -7.54 -7.44 -6.85
C ASN A 409 -7.01 -8.13 -5.60
N HIS A 410 -6.81 -9.44 -5.73
CA HIS A 410 -6.08 -10.24 -4.74
C HIS A 410 -5.13 -11.21 -5.43
N SER A 411 -3.99 -11.48 -4.80
CA SER A 411 -2.98 -12.41 -5.28
C SER A 411 -2.57 -13.33 -4.14
N SER A 412 -2.72 -14.63 -4.35
CA SER A 412 -2.39 -15.68 -3.39
C SER A 412 -2.04 -16.98 -4.12
N TYR A 413 -1.58 -17.98 -3.40
CA TYR A 413 -1.46 -19.32 -3.96
C TYR A 413 -2.80 -19.87 -4.45
N VAL A 414 -3.89 -19.55 -3.73
CA VAL A 414 -5.26 -19.95 -4.11
C VAL A 414 -5.67 -19.31 -5.44
N SER A 415 -5.49 -18.00 -5.59
CA SER A 415 -5.90 -17.28 -6.79
C SER A 415 -5.02 -17.57 -8.01
N THR A 416 -3.83 -18.16 -7.83
CA THR A 416 -2.89 -18.45 -8.92
C THR A 416 -2.85 -19.95 -9.23
N ALA A 417 -2.45 -20.77 -8.27
CA ALA A 417 -2.23 -22.21 -8.48
C ALA A 417 -3.50 -23.04 -8.28
N LEU A 418 -4.38 -22.62 -7.36
CA LEU A 418 -5.64 -23.31 -7.05
C LEU A 418 -6.85 -22.60 -7.66
N ALA A 419 -6.63 -21.58 -8.50
CA ALA A 419 -7.71 -20.84 -9.17
C ALA A 419 -8.64 -21.82 -9.91
N PRO A 420 -9.95 -21.71 -9.70
CA PRO A 420 -10.92 -22.50 -10.46
C PRO A 420 -11.04 -21.89 -11.87
N LEU A 421 -10.49 -22.57 -12.87
CA LEU A 421 -10.54 -22.17 -14.26
C LEU A 421 -11.78 -22.75 -14.95
N ASP A 422 -12.51 -21.91 -15.66
CA ASP A 422 -13.54 -22.33 -16.62
C ASP A 422 -12.99 -22.44 -18.04
N VAL A 423 -13.83 -22.87 -18.98
CA VAL A 423 -13.43 -23.04 -20.39
C VAL A 423 -12.99 -21.72 -21.03
N GLU A 424 -13.71 -20.61 -20.78
CA GLU A 424 -13.42 -19.29 -21.38
C GLU A 424 -12.10 -18.73 -20.84
N GLU A 425 -11.89 -18.86 -19.55
CA GLU A 425 -10.70 -18.40 -18.87
C GLU A 425 -9.45 -19.21 -19.26
N THR A 426 -9.59 -20.56 -19.35
CA THR A 426 -8.53 -21.44 -19.82
C THR A 426 -8.16 -21.17 -21.27
N ALA A 427 -9.15 -20.98 -22.15
CA ALA A 427 -8.91 -20.63 -23.56
C ALA A 427 -8.14 -19.30 -23.69
N ARG A 428 -8.49 -18.31 -22.87
CA ARG A 428 -7.79 -17.03 -22.81
C ARG A 428 -6.33 -17.15 -22.36
N LEU A 429 -6.07 -17.95 -21.34
CA LEU A 429 -4.73 -18.14 -20.78
C LEU A 429 -3.81 -18.95 -21.71
N THR A 430 -4.36 -19.96 -22.37
CA THR A 430 -3.60 -20.88 -23.24
C THR A 430 -3.55 -20.44 -24.71
N SER A 431 -4.35 -19.45 -25.12
CA SER A 431 -4.55 -19.07 -26.53
C SER A 431 -5.04 -20.23 -27.42
N LEU A 432 -5.60 -21.30 -26.83
CA LEU A 432 -6.23 -22.42 -27.52
C LEU A 432 -7.68 -22.08 -27.85
N ASP A 433 -8.26 -22.82 -28.86
CA ASP A 433 -9.66 -22.66 -29.20
C ASP A 433 -10.58 -23.22 -28.09
N GLU A 434 -11.74 -22.54 -27.87
CA GLU A 434 -12.69 -22.99 -26.83
C GLU A 434 -13.12 -24.47 -26.97
N ASN A 435 -13.19 -25.01 -28.18
CA ASN A 435 -13.56 -26.40 -28.42
C ASN A 435 -12.42 -27.35 -28.01
N GLU A 436 -11.17 -26.93 -28.20
CA GLU A 436 -10.01 -27.68 -27.73
C GLU A 436 -9.99 -27.75 -26.20
N ILE A 437 -10.29 -26.64 -25.52
CA ILE A 437 -10.41 -26.59 -24.07
C ILE A 437 -11.61 -27.41 -23.57
N LYS A 438 -12.78 -27.35 -24.25
CA LYS A 438 -13.93 -28.20 -23.91
C LYS A 438 -13.60 -29.68 -24.02
N ALA A 439 -12.86 -30.05 -25.05
CA ALA A 439 -12.42 -31.44 -25.23
C ALA A 439 -11.47 -31.85 -24.09
N LEU A 440 -10.54 -30.99 -23.70
CA LEU A 440 -9.63 -31.23 -22.59
C LEU A 440 -10.36 -31.40 -21.25
N PHE A 441 -11.34 -30.51 -20.95
CA PHE A 441 -12.18 -30.60 -19.76
C PHE A 441 -13.04 -31.87 -19.75
N SER A 442 -13.59 -32.24 -20.90
CA SER A 442 -14.35 -33.48 -21.04
C SER A 442 -13.47 -34.71 -20.84
N LEU A 443 -12.23 -34.68 -21.35
CA LEU A 443 -11.25 -35.76 -21.16
C LEU A 443 -10.88 -35.91 -19.67
N TYR A 444 -10.59 -34.82 -18.99
CA TYR A 444 -10.33 -34.81 -17.55
C TYR A 444 -11.49 -35.42 -16.75
N ARG A 445 -12.71 -35.02 -17.04
CA ARG A 445 -13.91 -35.53 -16.35
C ARG A 445 -14.19 -37.02 -16.61
N LEU A 446 -13.90 -37.48 -17.84
CA LEU A 446 -13.98 -38.93 -18.18
C LEU A 446 -12.95 -39.74 -17.39
N GLU A 447 -11.72 -39.21 -17.22
CA GLU A 447 -10.65 -39.90 -16.47
C GLU A 447 -11.00 -40.00 -14.99
N GLU A 448 -11.45 -38.91 -14.40
CA GLU A 448 -11.81 -38.84 -12.98
C GLU A 448 -13.17 -39.47 -12.64
N GLY A 449 -13.92 -39.97 -13.66
CA GLY A 449 -15.22 -40.61 -13.47
C GLY A 449 -16.30 -39.65 -12.95
N MET A 450 -16.20 -38.38 -13.32
CA MET A 450 -17.11 -37.29 -12.88
C MET A 450 -18.33 -37.14 -13.78
N MET A 451 -18.44 -37.87 -14.92
CA MET A 451 -19.58 -37.83 -15.82
C MET A 451 -20.67 -38.82 -15.39
N GLU A 452 -21.89 -38.35 -15.15
CA GLU A 452 -23.02 -39.18 -14.73
C GLU A 452 -23.58 -40.06 -15.86
N GLU A 453 -23.45 -39.64 -17.15
CA GLU A 453 -23.90 -40.39 -18.35
C GLU A 453 -22.75 -40.46 -19.39
N GLU A 454 -21.97 -41.53 -19.31
CA GLU A 454 -20.82 -41.73 -20.21
C GLU A 454 -21.15 -42.46 -21.50
N ALA A 455 -22.40 -42.85 -21.71
CA ALA A 455 -22.82 -43.68 -22.84
C ALA A 455 -23.51 -42.85 -23.95
N VAL A 456 -23.00 -42.95 -25.18
CA VAL A 456 -23.48 -42.27 -26.39
C VAL A 456 -24.24 -43.24 -27.24
N GLU A 457 -25.33 -42.77 -27.88
CA GLU A 457 -26.08 -43.57 -28.86
C GLU A 457 -25.23 -43.84 -30.11
N VAL A 458 -25.29 -45.06 -30.66
CA VAL A 458 -24.50 -45.44 -31.81
C VAL A 458 -24.81 -44.54 -33.01
N SER A 459 -26.10 -44.21 -33.20
CA SER A 459 -26.54 -43.28 -34.25
C SER A 459 -25.86 -41.90 -34.14
N ASP A 460 -25.80 -41.31 -32.94
CA ASP A 460 -25.18 -40.01 -32.71
C ASP A 460 -23.68 -40.06 -32.95
N MET A 461 -23.03 -41.15 -32.53
CA MET A 461 -21.60 -41.34 -32.75
C MET A 461 -21.25 -41.49 -34.22
N ILE A 462 -22.08 -42.20 -35.04
CA ILE A 462 -21.85 -42.35 -36.48
C ILE A 462 -21.92 -40.96 -37.17
N VAL A 463 -22.92 -40.12 -36.84
CA VAL A 463 -23.05 -38.76 -37.39
C VAL A 463 -21.87 -37.89 -37.02
N PHE A 464 -21.44 -37.96 -35.74
CA PHE A 464 -20.29 -37.21 -35.22
C PHE A 464 -18.99 -37.62 -35.93
N LEU A 465 -18.70 -38.93 -36.07
CA LEU A 465 -17.51 -39.40 -36.74
C LEU A 465 -17.44 -38.97 -38.22
N GLN A 466 -18.58 -38.95 -38.93
CA GLN A 466 -18.62 -38.44 -40.30
C GLN A 466 -18.25 -36.94 -40.34
N GLY A 467 -18.79 -36.15 -39.41
CA GLY A 467 -18.46 -34.72 -39.31
C GLY A 467 -16.99 -34.46 -39.12
N ILE A 468 -16.36 -35.20 -38.17
CA ILE A 468 -14.91 -35.06 -37.89
C ILE A 468 -14.06 -35.52 -39.08
N ALA A 469 -14.45 -36.58 -39.77
CA ALA A 469 -13.66 -37.16 -40.87
C ALA A 469 -13.66 -36.30 -42.13
N GLU A 470 -14.72 -35.43 -42.35
CA GLU A 470 -14.87 -34.64 -43.57
C GLU A 470 -14.37 -33.18 -43.44
N ASP A 471 -14.54 -32.52 -42.29
CA ASP A 471 -14.31 -31.06 -42.15
C ASP A 471 -13.88 -30.65 -40.73
N SER A 472 -12.81 -31.26 -40.23
CA SER A 472 -12.31 -30.95 -38.88
C SER A 472 -10.79 -30.86 -38.85
N PRO A 473 -10.18 -30.18 -37.88
CA PRO A 473 -8.72 -30.19 -37.64
C PRO A 473 -8.17 -31.61 -37.45
N TYR A 474 -9.02 -32.57 -37.10
CA TYR A 474 -8.68 -33.97 -36.84
C TYR A 474 -8.84 -34.92 -38.06
N GLU A 475 -9.09 -34.37 -39.24
CA GLU A 475 -9.25 -35.15 -40.49
C GLU A 475 -8.07 -36.08 -40.74
N ASP A 476 -6.84 -35.65 -40.49
CA ASP A 476 -5.63 -36.45 -40.71
C ASP A 476 -5.46 -37.60 -39.70
N ALA A 477 -6.22 -37.62 -38.61
CA ALA A 477 -6.22 -38.69 -37.61
C ALA A 477 -6.81 -40.01 -38.15
N PHE A 478 -7.67 -39.93 -39.18
CA PHE A 478 -8.31 -41.11 -39.77
C PHE A 478 -7.53 -41.59 -41.00
N ASN A 479 -7.12 -42.86 -41.01
CA ASN A 479 -6.54 -43.45 -42.19
C ASN A 479 -7.61 -43.69 -43.27
N ASP A 480 -7.20 -44.00 -44.54
CA ASP A 480 -8.10 -44.22 -45.65
C ASP A 480 -9.11 -45.37 -45.41
N GLU A 481 -8.77 -46.35 -44.59
CA GLU A 481 -9.59 -47.54 -44.29
C GLU A 481 -10.70 -47.17 -43.27
N ALA A 482 -10.34 -46.39 -42.21
CA ALA A 482 -11.29 -45.87 -41.23
C ALA A 482 -12.29 -44.88 -41.86
N ARG A 483 -11.83 -43.97 -42.71
CA ARG A 483 -12.72 -43.05 -43.44
C ARG A 483 -13.72 -43.80 -44.28
N SER A 484 -13.25 -44.82 -45.02
CA SER A 484 -14.15 -45.62 -45.86
C SER A 484 -15.20 -46.38 -45.06
N ALA A 485 -14.84 -46.86 -43.87
CA ALA A 485 -15.79 -47.51 -42.96
C ALA A 485 -16.81 -46.52 -42.39
N ILE A 486 -16.35 -45.31 -41.93
CA ILE A 486 -17.25 -44.25 -41.46
C ILE A 486 -18.24 -43.85 -42.54
N ASP A 487 -17.77 -43.63 -43.77
CA ASP A 487 -18.62 -43.32 -44.93
C ASP A 487 -19.64 -44.42 -45.19
N GLU A 488 -19.23 -45.68 -45.07
CA GLU A 488 -20.11 -46.83 -45.30
C GLU A 488 -21.21 -46.93 -44.25
N TYR A 489 -20.87 -46.78 -42.96
CA TYR A 489 -21.83 -46.82 -41.84
C TYR A 489 -22.76 -45.59 -41.86
N HIS A 490 -22.25 -44.41 -42.16
CA HIS A 490 -23.05 -43.19 -42.24
C HIS A 490 -24.04 -43.27 -43.45
N ASN A 491 -23.58 -43.75 -44.56
CA ASN A 491 -24.48 -43.95 -45.72
C ASN A 491 -25.55 -44.99 -45.41
N LEU A 492 -25.19 -46.10 -44.74
CA LEU A 492 -26.14 -47.11 -44.30
C LEU A 492 -27.17 -46.55 -43.33
N TYR A 493 -26.73 -45.75 -42.32
CA TYR A 493 -27.59 -45.07 -41.35
C TYR A 493 -28.60 -44.12 -42.07
N ARG A 494 -28.13 -43.36 -43.07
CA ARG A 494 -28.92 -42.45 -43.81
C ARG A 494 -29.94 -43.14 -44.72
N GLU A 495 -29.56 -44.28 -45.32
CA GLU A 495 -30.44 -45.09 -46.17
C GLU A 495 -31.58 -45.76 -45.38
N ILE A 496 -31.35 -46.10 -44.13
CA ILE A 496 -32.34 -46.70 -43.22
C ILE A 496 -33.47 -45.72 -42.91
N ASP A 497 -33.20 -44.43 -42.81
CA ASP A 497 -34.16 -43.36 -42.49
C ASP A 497 -34.84 -42.80 -43.76
N GLU A 498 -34.39 -43.18 -44.96
CA GLU A 498 -35.05 -42.69 -46.19
C GLU A 498 -36.37 -43.39 -46.39
N PRO A 499 -37.48 -42.67 -46.70
CA PRO A 499 -38.77 -43.21 -46.96
C PRO A 499 -38.84 -43.65 -48.45
N TYR A 500 -39.06 -44.91 -48.67
CA TYR A 500 -39.22 -45.51 -49.99
C TYR A 500 -40.69 -45.83 -50.30
N THR A 501 -41.06 -45.65 -51.59
CA THR A 501 -42.29 -46.25 -52.15
C THR A 501 -42.03 -47.75 -52.32
N TYR A 502 -43.12 -48.58 -52.47
CA TYR A 502 -42.92 -50.03 -52.71
C TYR A 502 -42.16 -50.32 -53.97
N GLU A 503 -42.25 -49.48 -55.05
CA GLU A 503 -41.50 -49.61 -56.27
C GLU A 503 -40.02 -49.35 -56.10
N GLU A 504 -39.67 -48.29 -55.39
CA GLU A 504 -38.27 -47.95 -55.05
C GLU A 504 -37.65 -49.03 -54.16
N ALA A 505 -38.33 -49.43 -53.05
CA ALA A 505 -37.89 -50.48 -52.15
C ALA A 505 -37.74 -51.82 -52.89
N ALA A 506 -38.62 -52.17 -53.88
CA ALA A 506 -38.47 -53.39 -54.63
C ALA A 506 -37.20 -53.38 -55.51
N GLU A 507 -36.83 -52.22 -56.09
CA GLU A 507 -35.56 -52.07 -56.84
C GLU A 507 -34.34 -52.12 -55.92
N THR A 508 -34.40 -51.48 -54.78
CA THR A 508 -33.31 -51.43 -53.82
C THR A 508 -32.98 -52.75 -53.15
N LEU A 509 -33.99 -53.52 -52.79
CA LEU A 509 -33.83 -54.81 -52.12
C LEU A 509 -33.84 -56.03 -53.10
N ASP A 510 -33.90 -55.82 -54.45
CA ASP A 510 -33.98 -56.85 -55.44
C ASP A 510 -35.13 -57.82 -55.17
N ILE A 511 -36.24 -57.32 -54.64
CA ILE A 511 -37.49 -58.09 -54.37
C ILE A 511 -38.48 -57.77 -55.41
N SER A 512 -39.32 -58.81 -55.83
CA SER A 512 -40.35 -58.55 -56.83
C SER A 512 -41.38 -57.47 -56.40
N GLU A 513 -41.76 -56.58 -57.29
CA GLU A 513 -42.77 -55.53 -57.01
C GLU A 513 -44.07 -56.09 -56.35
N PHE A 514 -44.46 -57.32 -56.65
CA PHE A 514 -45.65 -57.95 -56.09
C PHE A 514 -45.42 -58.36 -54.62
N GLN A 515 -44.20 -58.86 -54.28
CA GLN A 515 -43.86 -59.20 -52.89
C GLN A 515 -43.69 -57.94 -52.07
N MET A 516 -43.09 -56.89 -52.67
CA MET A 516 -42.94 -55.62 -51.98
C MET A 516 -44.29 -54.95 -51.74
N LEU A 517 -45.17 -54.95 -52.67
CA LEU A 517 -46.55 -54.47 -52.51
C LEU A 517 -47.32 -55.21 -51.42
N PHE A 518 -47.02 -56.50 -51.24
CA PHE A 518 -47.56 -57.29 -50.17
C PHE A 518 -46.98 -56.91 -48.76
N LEU A 519 -45.72 -56.68 -48.77
CA LEU A 519 -45.03 -56.21 -47.50
C LEU A 519 -45.57 -54.81 -47.10
N TYR A 520 -45.74 -53.91 -48.02
CA TYR A 520 -46.28 -52.59 -47.74
C TYR A 520 -47.74 -52.69 -47.26
N PHE A 521 -48.56 -53.57 -47.87
CA PHE A 521 -49.90 -53.81 -47.41
C PHE A 521 -49.93 -54.40 -45.98
N SER A 522 -49.07 -55.37 -45.72
CA SER A 522 -48.96 -56.00 -44.35
C SER A 522 -48.55 -55.01 -43.30
N TYR A 523 -47.71 -53.98 -43.65
CA TYR A 523 -47.24 -52.94 -42.71
C TYR A 523 -48.35 -51.87 -42.46
N HIS A 524 -49.08 -51.44 -43.49
CA HIS A 524 -50.03 -50.34 -43.32
C HIS A 524 -51.44 -50.76 -43.07
N SER A 525 -51.87 -52.05 -43.27
CA SER A 525 -53.22 -52.51 -43.18
C SER A 525 -53.59 -53.15 -41.87
N ASP A 526 -54.55 -52.56 -41.15
CA ASP A 526 -55.23 -53.18 -39.99
C ASP A 526 -56.01 -54.48 -40.37
N GLU A 527 -56.20 -54.80 -41.68
CA GLU A 527 -56.86 -56.00 -42.14
C GLU A 527 -55.90 -57.17 -42.37
N TYR A 528 -54.59 -56.94 -42.19
CA TYR A 528 -53.57 -58.01 -42.32
C TYR A 528 -53.51 -58.85 -41.02
N ASP A 529 -53.69 -60.16 -41.12
CA ASP A 529 -53.57 -61.13 -40.03
C ASP A 529 -52.57 -62.23 -40.42
N PRO A 530 -51.41 -62.30 -39.89
CA PRO A 530 -50.37 -63.28 -40.20
C PRO A 530 -50.75 -64.73 -39.89
N GLU A 531 -51.85 -64.97 -39.11
CA GLU A 531 -52.38 -66.33 -38.89
C GLU A 531 -53.35 -66.82 -39.95
N GLU A 532 -53.79 -65.95 -40.87
CA GLU A 532 -54.66 -66.32 -41.94
C GLU A 532 -53.87 -67.04 -43.11
N PRO A 533 -54.51 -67.97 -43.86
CA PRO A 533 -53.84 -68.54 -45.01
C PRO A 533 -53.38 -67.54 -46.02
N LEU A 534 -52.22 -67.73 -46.66
CA LEU A 534 -51.64 -66.82 -47.70
C LEU A 534 -52.59 -66.45 -48.76
N MET A 535 -53.57 -67.37 -49.15
CA MET A 535 -54.56 -67.10 -50.16
C MET A 535 -55.57 -66.05 -49.75
N ASP A 536 -55.95 -66.06 -48.45
CA ASP A 536 -56.91 -65.10 -47.88
C ASP A 536 -56.20 -63.72 -47.70
N GLN A 537 -55.01 -63.70 -47.33
CA GLN A 537 -54.16 -62.47 -47.25
C GLN A 537 -53.96 -61.83 -48.62
N THR A 538 -53.74 -62.70 -49.71
CA THR A 538 -53.63 -62.22 -51.06
C THR A 538 -54.97 -61.65 -51.57
N PHE A 539 -56.12 -62.25 -51.18
CA PHE A 539 -57.44 -61.72 -51.48
C PHE A 539 -57.69 -60.39 -50.70
N ALA A 540 -57.24 -60.22 -49.47
CA ALA A 540 -57.32 -58.98 -48.74
C ALA A 540 -56.55 -57.87 -49.43
N LEU A 541 -55.28 -58.08 -49.83
CA LEU A 541 -54.53 -57.15 -50.68
C LEU A 541 -55.22 -56.79 -51.93
N ALA A 542 -55.71 -57.82 -52.72
CA ALA A 542 -56.41 -57.57 -54.01
C ALA A 542 -57.70 -56.73 -53.83
N ASN A 543 -58.43 -56.96 -52.73
CA ASN A 543 -59.59 -56.14 -52.33
C ASN A 543 -59.25 -54.71 -51.99
N ALA A 544 -58.18 -54.52 -51.11
CA ALA A 544 -57.71 -53.19 -50.74
C ALA A 544 -57.22 -52.35 -51.93
N VAL A 545 -56.53 -52.97 -52.87
CA VAL A 545 -56.11 -52.29 -54.14
C VAL A 545 -57.33 -52.01 -55.07
N LEU A 546 -58.29 -52.96 -55.17
CA LEU A 546 -59.50 -52.76 -56.07
C LEU A 546 -60.49 -51.74 -55.44
N SER A 547 -60.56 -51.61 -54.17
CA SER A 547 -61.39 -50.63 -53.47
C SER A 547 -60.79 -49.26 -53.37
N GLU A 548 -59.56 -49.05 -53.84
CA GLU A 548 -58.76 -47.83 -53.66
C GLU A 548 -58.53 -47.51 -52.23
N GLU A 549 -58.60 -48.45 -51.26
CA GLU A 549 -58.29 -48.36 -49.88
C GLU A 549 -56.75 -48.40 -49.65
N PHE A 550 -55.96 -49.03 -50.49
CA PHE A 550 -54.52 -49.07 -50.58
C PHE A 550 -54.06 -48.74 -51.99
N ASP A 551 -53.48 -47.59 -52.27
CA ASP A 551 -53.04 -47.10 -53.50
C ASP A 551 -51.56 -47.24 -53.86
N GLY A 552 -50.79 -47.78 -52.89
CA GLY A 552 -49.36 -48.03 -53.06
C GLY A 552 -48.47 -46.76 -53.07
N THR A 553 -49.06 -45.60 -52.79
CA THR A 553 -48.28 -44.32 -52.76
C THR A 553 -47.67 -44.00 -51.36
N GLU A 554 -48.00 -44.79 -50.39
CA GLU A 554 -47.46 -44.65 -49.04
C GLU A 554 -46.00 -45.08 -49.04
N THR A 555 -45.20 -44.41 -48.17
CA THR A 555 -43.77 -44.66 -48.05
C THR A 555 -43.47 -45.26 -46.64
N ILE A 556 -42.51 -46.15 -46.65
CA ILE A 556 -41.97 -46.75 -45.42
C ILE A 556 -40.50 -46.45 -45.39
N GLU A 557 -39.97 -46.10 -44.17
CA GLU A 557 -38.52 -46.00 -43.94
C GLU A 557 -37.89 -47.40 -44.10
N LEU A 558 -36.77 -47.49 -44.80
CA LEU A 558 -36.15 -48.77 -45.13
C LEU A 558 -35.86 -49.62 -43.86
N GLY A 559 -35.43 -48.98 -42.74
CA GLY A 559 -35.20 -49.64 -41.48
C GLY A 559 -36.48 -50.25 -40.89
N ALA A 560 -37.59 -49.53 -40.91
CA ALA A 560 -38.89 -50.03 -40.41
C ALA A 560 -39.40 -51.17 -41.31
N LEU A 561 -39.09 -51.15 -42.58
CA LEU A 561 -39.42 -52.23 -43.51
C LEU A 561 -38.61 -53.49 -43.29
N ILE A 562 -37.28 -53.36 -43.01
CA ILE A 562 -36.39 -54.50 -42.66
C ILE A 562 -36.86 -55.15 -41.37
N LEU A 563 -37.10 -54.40 -40.31
CA LEU A 563 -37.64 -54.93 -39.06
C LEU A 563 -38.98 -55.68 -39.26
N HIS A 564 -39.85 -55.08 -40.08
CA HIS A 564 -41.13 -55.75 -40.39
C HIS A 564 -40.95 -57.08 -41.22
N ILE A 565 -40.00 -57.17 -42.12
CA ILE A 565 -39.66 -58.42 -42.82
C ILE A 565 -39.13 -59.45 -41.82
N ASP A 566 -38.29 -59.08 -40.89
CA ASP A 566 -37.80 -60.00 -39.92
C ASP A 566 -38.91 -60.54 -39.00
N ASP A 567 -39.77 -59.65 -38.50
CA ASP A 567 -40.99 -60.01 -37.71
C ASP A 567 -41.87 -60.99 -38.44
N LEU A 568 -42.04 -60.81 -39.75
CA LEU A 568 -42.85 -61.70 -40.57
C LEU A 568 -42.17 -63.07 -40.83
N ASP A 569 -40.86 -63.14 -40.99
CA ASP A 569 -40.11 -64.41 -41.09
C ASP A 569 -40.13 -65.18 -39.77
N GLU A 570 -39.90 -64.51 -38.64
CA GLU A 570 -40.01 -65.13 -37.32
C GLU A 570 -41.42 -65.66 -37.03
N ALA A 571 -42.44 -64.93 -37.45
CA ALA A 571 -43.82 -65.36 -37.34
C ALA A 571 -44.18 -66.53 -38.30
N GLY A 572 -43.27 -66.84 -39.28
CA GLY A 572 -43.47 -67.85 -40.28
C GLY A 572 -44.47 -67.43 -41.33
N ALA A 573 -44.80 -66.16 -41.49
CA ALA A 573 -45.70 -65.59 -42.49
C ALA A 573 -45.05 -65.52 -43.85
N ILE A 574 -43.77 -65.28 -43.93
CA ILE A 574 -42.90 -65.32 -45.09
C ILE A 574 -41.83 -66.38 -44.90
N THR A 575 -41.08 -66.78 -45.93
CA THR A 575 -39.93 -67.65 -45.82
C THR A 575 -38.85 -67.08 -46.74
N LEU A 576 -37.76 -66.61 -46.14
CA LEU A 576 -36.58 -66.09 -46.81
C LEU A 576 -35.64 -67.22 -47.26
N SER A 577 -34.77 -66.96 -48.20
CA SER A 577 -33.65 -67.87 -48.50
C SER A 577 -32.61 -67.81 -47.38
N ASP A 578 -31.77 -68.82 -47.23
CA ASP A 578 -30.73 -68.87 -46.22
C ASP A 578 -29.78 -67.63 -46.32
N ASP A 579 -29.47 -67.17 -47.55
CA ASP A 579 -28.65 -65.98 -47.80
C ASP A 579 -29.38 -64.66 -47.43
N ASP A 580 -30.70 -64.56 -47.76
CA ASP A 580 -31.54 -63.39 -47.51
C ASP A 580 -31.83 -63.29 -46.01
N GLN A 581 -32.00 -64.40 -45.30
CA GLN A 581 -32.25 -64.45 -43.91
C GLN A 581 -30.96 -63.95 -43.14
N GLU A 582 -29.75 -64.40 -43.52
CA GLU A 582 -28.50 -63.90 -42.95
C GLU A 582 -28.40 -62.39 -43.18
N THR A 583 -28.71 -61.85 -44.33
CA THR A 583 -28.64 -60.44 -44.63
C THR A 583 -29.64 -59.58 -43.82
N ILE A 584 -30.94 -60.12 -43.72
CA ILE A 584 -31.96 -59.44 -42.94
C ILE A 584 -31.62 -59.47 -41.43
N GLU A 585 -31.17 -60.60 -40.90
CA GLU A 585 -30.75 -60.71 -39.51
C GLU A 585 -29.56 -59.78 -39.20
N GLU A 586 -28.56 -59.65 -40.07
CA GLU A 586 -27.47 -58.70 -39.92
C GLU A 586 -27.97 -57.25 -39.97
N ALA A 587 -28.87 -56.91 -40.87
CA ALA A 587 -29.44 -55.56 -40.97
C ALA A 587 -30.33 -55.23 -39.76
N THR A 588 -31.14 -56.17 -39.27
CA THR A 588 -31.96 -56.05 -38.08
C THR A 588 -31.09 -55.77 -36.85
N LEU A 589 -30.03 -56.53 -36.64
CA LEU A 589 -29.05 -56.33 -35.55
C LEU A 589 -28.43 -54.97 -35.63
N PHE A 590 -28.08 -54.49 -36.82
CA PHE A 590 -27.53 -53.14 -36.98
C PHE A 590 -28.55 -52.06 -36.62
N ILE A 591 -29.83 -52.16 -37.11
CA ILE A 591 -30.88 -51.18 -36.79
C ILE A 591 -31.18 -51.15 -35.29
N GLU A 592 -31.28 -52.31 -34.65
CA GLU A 592 -31.52 -52.40 -33.22
C GLU A 592 -30.34 -51.80 -32.39
N SER A 593 -29.11 -51.92 -32.93
CA SER A 593 -27.92 -51.37 -32.26
C SER A 593 -27.84 -49.85 -32.35
N LEU A 594 -28.54 -49.17 -33.25
CA LEU A 594 -28.48 -47.70 -33.42
C LEU A 594 -28.98 -46.91 -32.19
N ASP A 595 -30.00 -47.48 -31.52
CA ASP A 595 -30.59 -46.86 -30.30
C ASP A 595 -29.86 -47.33 -29.00
N GLU A 596 -28.90 -48.26 -29.12
CA GLU A 596 -28.14 -48.70 -27.95
C GLU A 596 -27.09 -47.64 -27.56
N LYS A 597 -26.84 -47.51 -26.27
CA LYS A 597 -25.86 -46.60 -25.70
C LYS A 597 -24.65 -47.35 -25.19
N TYR A 598 -23.47 -46.94 -25.58
CA TYR A 598 -22.21 -47.51 -25.17
C TYR A 598 -21.31 -46.47 -24.51
N ASP A 599 -20.60 -46.87 -23.43
CA ASP A 599 -19.49 -46.10 -22.93
C ASP A 599 -18.25 -46.27 -23.81
N TYR A 600 -17.21 -45.43 -23.61
CA TYR A 600 -16.02 -45.46 -24.46
C TYR A 600 -15.28 -46.82 -24.37
N ARG A 601 -15.33 -47.51 -23.26
CA ARG A 601 -14.70 -48.84 -23.06
C ARG A 601 -15.45 -49.94 -23.78
N GLU A 602 -16.77 -49.88 -23.71
CA GLU A 602 -17.65 -50.79 -24.47
C GLU A 602 -17.49 -50.58 -25.97
N ALA A 603 -17.44 -49.33 -26.39
CA ALA A 603 -17.22 -48.95 -27.79
C ALA A 603 -15.85 -49.42 -28.30
N ALA A 604 -14.75 -49.18 -27.56
CA ALA A 604 -13.43 -49.69 -27.90
C ALA A 604 -13.37 -51.22 -28.01
N SER A 605 -14.04 -51.93 -27.09
CA SER A 605 -14.12 -53.39 -27.11
C SER A 605 -14.85 -53.95 -28.33
N MET A 606 -15.89 -53.21 -28.81
CA MET A 606 -16.68 -53.61 -29.98
C MET A 606 -15.98 -53.31 -31.31
N MET A 607 -15.29 -52.17 -31.41
CA MET A 607 -14.59 -51.80 -32.63
C MET A 607 -13.28 -52.54 -32.88
N GLY A 608 -12.66 -53.10 -31.82
CA GLY A 608 -11.51 -53.98 -31.86
C GLY A 608 -10.21 -53.45 -32.48
N GLU A 609 -10.23 -52.26 -33.04
CA GLU A 609 -9.11 -51.56 -33.69
C GLU A 609 -8.73 -50.26 -32.90
N LEU A 610 -9.61 -49.75 -32.06
CA LEU A 610 -9.37 -48.61 -31.18
C LEU A 610 -8.94 -49.15 -29.81
N ASP A 611 -7.93 -48.53 -29.21
CA ASP A 611 -7.62 -48.71 -27.80
C ASP A 611 -8.49 -47.84 -26.91
N ASP A 612 -8.50 -48.08 -25.62
CA ASP A 612 -9.35 -47.39 -24.66
C ASP A 612 -9.06 -45.89 -24.66
N ASP A 613 -7.79 -45.47 -24.88
CA ASP A 613 -7.38 -44.04 -24.85
C ASP A 613 -7.86 -43.31 -26.11
N GLN A 614 -7.81 -43.97 -27.27
CA GLN A 614 -8.35 -43.39 -28.54
C GLN A 614 -9.87 -43.26 -28.47
N ALA A 615 -10.56 -44.27 -27.91
CA ALA A 615 -12.01 -44.18 -27.73
C ALA A 615 -12.41 -43.06 -26.76
N LYS A 616 -11.65 -42.94 -25.66
CA LYS A 616 -11.84 -41.87 -24.67
C LYS A 616 -11.70 -40.47 -25.29
N LEU A 617 -10.68 -40.25 -26.12
CA LEU A 617 -10.47 -39.00 -26.83
C LEU A 617 -11.63 -38.68 -27.79
N LEU A 618 -12.13 -39.67 -28.51
CA LEU A 618 -13.29 -39.48 -29.40
C LEU A 618 -14.55 -39.07 -28.61
N TYR A 619 -14.77 -39.68 -27.45
CA TYR A 619 -15.90 -39.32 -26.59
C TYR A 619 -15.73 -37.91 -25.99
N ALA A 620 -14.52 -37.52 -25.62
CA ALA A 620 -14.23 -36.17 -25.13
C ALA A 620 -14.53 -35.11 -26.23
N LEU A 621 -14.14 -35.39 -27.47
CA LEU A 621 -14.45 -34.52 -28.63
C LEU A 621 -15.95 -34.44 -28.91
N TYR A 622 -16.65 -35.58 -28.80
CA TYR A 622 -18.12 -35.61 -28.97
C TYR A 622 -18.83 -34.72 -27.98
N TYR A 623 -18.48 -34.81 -26.68
CA TYR A 623 -19.07 -33.96 -25.62
C TYR A 623 -18.71 -32.50 -25.79
N ALA A 624 -17.53 -32.18 -26.31
CA ALA A 624 -17.13 -30.80 -26.57
C ALA A 624 -17.98 -30.14 -27.64
N GLU A 625 -18.36 -30.89 -28.72
CA GLU A 625 -19.13 -30.37 -29.87
C GLU A 625 -20.63 -30.33 -29.59
N GLU A 626 -21.20 -31.33 -28.94
CA GLU A 626 -22.62 -31.40 -28.59
C GLU A 626 -23.06 -30.42 -27.50
N GLY A 627 -22.10 -29.65 -26.93
CA GLY A 627 -22.40 -28.56 -26.04
C GLY A 627 -22.99 -29.00 -24.71
N THR A 628 -22.55 -30.14 -24.17
CA THR A 628 -22.81 -30.49 -22.77
C THR A 628 -22.22 -29.36 -21.91
N PRO A 629 -23.02 -28.65 -21.08
CA PRO A 629 -22.49 -27.54 -20.29
C PRO A 629 -21.38 -28.04 -19.42
N VAL A 630 -20.14 -27.67 -19.72
CA VAL A 630 -19.02 -27.84 -18.80
C VAL A 630 -19.13 -26.67 -17.82
N GLU A 631 -20.12 -26.73 -16.93
CA GLU A 631 -20.37 -25.69 -15.90
C GLU A 631 -19.41 -25.81 -14.73
N GLU A 632 -18.57 -26.83 -14.68
CA GLU A 632 -17.65 -27.06 -13.58
C GLU A 632 -16.27 -26.50 -13.93
N THR A 633 -15.69 -25.83 -12.98
CA THR A 633 -14.31 -25.32 -13.03
C THR A 633 -13.33 -26.42 -12.61
N ILE A 634 -12.10 -26.39 -13.14
CA ILE A 634 -10.99 -27.26 -12.76
C ILE A 634 -9.89 -26.37 -12.17
N ARG A 635 -9.24 -26.79 -11.10
CA ARG A 635 -8.13 -26.04 -10.52
C ARG A 635 -6.94 -26.01 -11.48
N ALA A 636 -6.30 -24.86 -11.63
CA ALA A 636 -5.21 -24.64 -12.59
C ALA A 636 -4.11 -25.71 -12.47
N LYS A 637 -3.68 -26.01 -11.25
CA LYS A 637 -2.67 -27.04 -10.98
C LYS A 637 -3.14 -28.44 -11.37
N GLU A 638 -4.38 -28.82 -11.02
CA GLU A 638 -4.95 -30.12 -11.34
C GLU A 638 -5.07 -30.33 -12.85
N LEU A 639 -5.47 -29.27 -13.55
CA LEU A 639 -5.55 -29.28 -15.01
C LEU A 639 -4.16 -29.43 -15.64
N LEU A 640 -3.17 -28.71 -15.14
CA LEU A 640 -1.81 -28.75 -15.66
C LEU A 640 -1.16 -30.14 -15.40
N ASP A 641 -1.29 -30.68 -14.19
CA ASP A 641 -0.81 -32.01 -13.83
C ASP A 641 -1.46 -33.09 -14.74
N PHE A 642 -2.76 -32.97 -15.00
CA PHE A 642 -3.49 -33.86 -15.91
C PHE A 642 -2.97 -33.77 -17.35
N VAL A 643 -2.77 -32.55 -17.87
CA VAL A 643 -2.27 -32.35 -19.24
C VAL A 643 -0.86 -32.91 -19.41
N ASP A 644 0.03 -32.69 -18.43
CA ASP A 644 1.40 -33.26 -18.46
C ASP A 644 1.39 -34.80 -18.41
N GLU A 645 0.53 -35.39 -17.57
CA GLU A 645 0.39 -36.85 -17.47
C GLU A 645 -0.15 -37.44 -18.77
N GLU A 646 -1.18 -36.86 -19.37
CA GLU A 646 -1.78 -37.32 -20.62
C GLU A 646 -0.85 -37.15 -21.83
N LEU A 647 -0.10 -36.03 -21.91
CA LEU A 647 0.89 -35.86 -23.00
C LEU A 647 2.03 -36.87 -22.90
N ASN A 648 2.50 -37.14 -21.68
CA ASN A 648 3.55 -38.14 -21.48
C ASN A 648 3.06 -39.61 -21.69
N ALA A 649 1.77 -39.86 -21.48
CA ALA A 649 1.19 -41.22 -21.64
C ALA A 649 0.79 -41.51 -23.09
N ASN A 650 0.37 -40.49 -23.87
CA ASN A 650 -0.23 -40.67 -25.18
C ASN A 650 0.66 -40.12 -26.31
N ALA A 651 1.42 -41.05 -26.96
CA ALA A 651 2.32 -40.71 -28.09
C ALA A 651 1.63 -40.01 -29.28
N TYR A 652 0.32 -40.11 -29.39
CA TYR A 652 -0.46 -39.44 -30.43
C TYR A 652 -0.72 -37.97 -30.10
N LEU A 653 -1.00 -37.65 -28.81
CA LEU A 653 -1.11 -36.28 -28.33
C LEU A 653 0.25 -35.57 -28.41
N GLU A 654 1.35 -36.23 -28.06
CA GLU A 654 2.72 -35.68 -28.14
C GLU A 654 3.06 -35.30 -29.63
N GLU A 655 2.64 -36.09 -30.62
CA GLU A 655 2.90 -35.80 -32.03
C GLU A 655 1.96 -34.71 -32.60
N THR A 656 0.75 -34.57 -32.05
CA THR A 656 -0.29 -33.65 -32.53
C THR A 656 -0.15 -32.26 -31.99
N VAL A 657 0.18 -32.12 -30.68
CA VAL A 657 0.27 -30.85 -29.94
C VAL A 657 1.65 -30.19 -30.10
N GLY A 658 2.69 -30.92 -30.40
CA GLY A 658 4.02 -30.43 -30.84
C GLY A 658 4.92 -29.84 -29.74
N GLU A 659 6.14 -29.41 -30.18
CA GLU A 659 7.15 -28.82 -29.28
C GLU A 659 6.66 -27.53 -28.56
N ASP A 660 5.69 -26.83 -29.13
CA ASP A 660 5.19 -25.56 -28.58
C ASP A 660 4.37 -25.77 -27.30
N ALA A 661 3.59 -26.86 -27.18
CA ALA A 661 2.82 -27.17 -25.97
C ALA A 661 3.71 -27.56 -24.79
N ASN A 662 4.76 -28.34 -25.02
CA ASN A 662 5.71 -28.66 -23.95
C ASN A 662 6.36 -27.40 -23.38
N GLN A 663 6.67 -26.42 -24.23
CA GLN A 663 7.20 -25.12 -23.76
C GLN A 663 6.16 -24.31 -22.97
N MET A 664 4.89 -24.41 -23.31
CA MET A 664 3.80 -23.76 -22.56
C MET A 664 3.62 -24.43 -21.19
N ILE A 665 3.65 -25.75 -21.13
CA ILE A 665 3.57 -26.51 -19.88
C ILE A 665 4.77 -26.20 -18.98
N ASP A 666 5.99 -26.21 -19.52
CA ASP A 666 7.19 -25.86 -18.76
C ASP A 666 7.06 -24.43 -18.17
N ARG A 667 6.56 -23.45 -18.95
CA ARG A 667 6.31 -22.09 -18.45
C ARG A 667 5.23 -22.04 -17.37
N ALA A 668 4.14 -22.79 -17.57
CA ALA A 668 3.07 -22.84 -16.59
C ALA A 668 3.53 -23.46 -15.26
N TYR A 669 4.38 -24.51 -15.30
CA TYR A 669 5.02 -25.02 -14.09
C TYR A 669 5.99 -24.01 -13.47
N ASP A 670 6.80 -23.31 -14.25
CA ASP A 670 7.67 -22.24 -13.76
C ASP A 670 6.84 -21.13 -13.04
N GLU A 671 5.66 -20.77 -13.57
CA GLU A 671 4.73 -19.82 -12.95
C GLU A 671 4.09 -20.38 -11.66
N LEU A 672 3.72 -21.65 -11.65
CA LEU A 672 3.18 -22.29 -10.43
C LEU A 672 4.23 -22.45 -9.33
N ASP A 673 5.43 -22.87 -9.68
CA ASP A 673 6.55 -22.98 -8.74
C ASP A 673 6.89 -21.59 -8.18
N PHE A 674 6.88 -20.58 -9.04
CA PHE A 674 7.04 -19.19 -8.62
C PHE A 674 5.92 -18.74 -7.66
N ALA A 675 4.65 -19.05 -7.97
CA ALA A 675 3.53 -18.75 -7.08
C ALA A 675 3.67 -19.48 -5.73
N GLU A 676 4.13 -20.74 -5.73
CA GLU A 676 4.38 -21.48 -4.49
C GLU A 676 5.48 -20.80 -3.65
N GLU A 677 6.61 -20.43 -4.26
CA GLU A 677 7.69 -19.72 -3.56
C GLU A 677 7.27 -18.35 -3.03
N GLN A 678 6.37 -17.63 -3.75
CA GLN A 678 5.94 -16.29 -3.37
C GLN A 678 4.83 -16.28 -2.32
N PHE A 679 3.93 -17.27 -2.33
CA PHE A 679 2.71 -17.23 -1.53
C PHE A 679 2.61 -18.34 -0.48
N SER A 680 3.34 -19.45 -0.62
CA SER A 680 3.23 -20.63 0.24
C SER A 680 4.56 -20.99 0.88
N GLY A 681 4.87 -20.43 2.06
CA GLY A 681 6.07 -20.77 2.81
C GLY A 681 5.90 -21.92 3.80
N GLU A 682 7.02 -22.38 4.40
CA GLU A 682 6.99 -23.46 5.39
C GLU A 682 6.23 -23.08 6.68
N ALA A 683 6.37 -21.83 7.14
CA ALA A 683 5.78 -21.36 8.39
C ALA A 683 4.56 -20.46 8.17
N TYR A 684 4.54 -19.69 7.09
CA TYR A 684 3.49 -18.74 6.78
C TYR A 684 3.07 -18.82 5.31
N SER A 685 1.79 -18.51 5.04
CA SER A 685 1.26 -18.18 3.72
C SER A 685 1.14 -16.68 3.57
N ARG A 686 1.16 -16.19 2.33
CA ARG A 686 1.04 -14.78 1.97
C ARG A 686 -0.10 -14.56 0.99
N LEU A 687 -1.00 -13.63 1.35
CA LEU A 687 -2.05 -13.13 0.48
C LEU A 687 -1.86 -11.62 0.32
N ILE A 688 -1.91 -11.09 -0.89
CA ILE A 688 -1.81 -9.67 -1.18
C ILE A 688 -3.17 -9.20 -1.69
N LEU A 689 -3.75 -8.23 -0.99
CA LEU A 689 -5.00 -7.58 -1.35
C LEU A 689 -4.70 -6.17 -1.84
N THR A 690 -5.39 -5.70 -2.88
CA THR A 690 -5.23 -4.36 -3.41
C THR A 690 -6.57 -3.63 -3.37
N PHE A 691 -6.59 -2.45 -2.74
CA PHE A 691 -7.80 -1.68 -2.51
C PHE A 691 -7.82 -0.34 -3.24
N ASP A 692 -8.98 0.04 -3.76
CA ASP A 692 -9.25 1.39 -4.29
C ASP A 692 -9.60 2.35 -3.15
N ILE A 693 -8.64 2.57 -2.28
CA ILE A 693 -8.76 3.44 -1.11
C ILE A 693 -7.40 4.07 -0.79
N GLY A 694 -7.40 5.28 -0.24
CA GLY A 694 -6.15 5.92 0.19
C GLY A 694 -5.47 5.19 1.35
N SER A 695 -4.18 5.45 1.54
CA SER A 695 -3.42 4.85 2.64
C SER A 695 -3.62 5.57 3.99
N ASP A 696 -4.41 6.65 4.05
CA ASP A 696 -4.62 7.48 5.23
C ASP A 696 -6.05 8.04 5.27
N GLY A 697 -6.58 8.27 6.46
CA GLY A 697 -7.89 8.85 6.68
C GLY A 697 -8.91 7.89 7.31
N GLU A 698 -10.14 8.39 7.56
CA GLU A 698 -11.19 7.66 8.28
C GLU A 698 -11.60 6.38 7.53
N GLU A 699 -11.80 6.46 6.21
CA GLU A 699 -12.21 5.32 5.38
C GLU A 699 -11.13 4.22 5.34
N ALA A 700 -9.85 4.62 5.22
CA ALA A 700 -8.72 3.69 5.26
C ALA A 700 -8.59 2.97 6.61
N PHE A 701 -8.84 3.68 7.70
CA PHE A 701 -8.75 3.13 9.04
C PHE A 701 -9.94 2.23 9.38
N ASP A 702 -11.13 2.53 8.87
CA ASP A 702 -12.30 1.66 8.96
C ASP A 702 -12.05 0.33 8.21
N LEU A 703 -11.39 0.38 7.04
CA LEU A 703 -10.97 -0.83 6.31
C LEU A 703 -10.00 -1.69 7.15
N VAL A 704 -9.03 -1.07 7.84
CA VAL A 704 -8.10 -1.82 8.70
C VAL A 704 -8.81 -2.53 9.85
N GLU A 705 -9.81 -1.87 10.46
CA GLU A 705 -10.62 -2.49 11.51
C GLU A 705 -11.41 -3.69 10.96
N GLU A 706 -12.01 -3.56 9.78
CA GLU A 706 -12.73 -4.65 9.11
C GLU A 706 -11.82 -5.82 8.76
N LEU A 707 -10.63 -5.54 8.16
CA LEU A 707 -9.64 -6.59 7.85
C LEU A 707 -9.24 -7.39 9.08
N ARG A 708 -9.09 -6.72 10.23
CA ARG A 708 -8.73 -7.39 11.50
C ARG A 708 -9.89 -8.21 12.06
N ASP A 709 -11.10 -7.66 12.03
CA ASP A 709 -12.27 -8.35 12.55
C ASP A 709 -12.57 -9.60 11.71
N GLU A 710 -12.59 -9.48 10.38
CA GLU A 710 -12.78 -10.62 9.46
C GLU A 710 -11.62 -11.62 9.53
N GLY A 711 -10.37 -11.13 9.67
CA GLY A 711 -9.22 -12.01 9.86
C GLY A 711 -9.28 -12.84 11.15
N GLU A 712 -9.75 -12.27 12.26
CA GLU A 712 -9.98 -13.02 13.50
C GLU A 712 -11.09 -14.08 13.36
N GLU A 713 -12.09 -13.85 12.49
CA GLU A 713 -13.17 -14.80 12.23
C GLU A 713 -12.78 -15.91 11.25
N ALA A 714 -12.04 -15.58 10.18
CA ALA A 714 -11.68 -16.50 9.12
C ALA A 714 -10.49 -17.41 9.49
N PHE A 715 -9.43 -16.86 10.09
CA PHE A 715 -8.23 -17.63 10.39
C PHE A 715 -8.25 -18.26 11.77
N SER A 716 -8.03 -19.57 11.83
CA SER A 716 -7.99 -20.35 13.08
C SER A 716 -6.69 -20.18 13.86
N LYS A 717 -5.63 -19.62 13.24
CA LYS A 717 -4.31 -19.38 13.82
C LYS A 717 -3.89 -17.92 13.68
N GLU A 718 -2.66 -17.62 14.10
CA GLU A 718 -2.06 -16.28 14.05
C GLU A 718 -2.04 -15.77 12.60
N VAL A 719 -2.62 -14.60 12.39
CA VAL A 719 -2.61 -13.83 11.14
C VAL A 719 -2.08 -12.44 11.43
N TYR A 720 -1.29 -11.89 10.52
CA TYR A 720 -0.73 -10.55 10.59
C TYR A 720 -1.06 -9.78 9.32
N PHE A 721 -1.33 -8.49 9.49
CA PHE A 721 -1.54 -7.57 8.40
C PHE A 721 -0.36 -6.61 8.29
N SER A 722 0.10 -6.35 7.07
CA SER A 722 1.17 -5.40 6.80
C SER A 722 0.90 -4.61 5.52
N GLY A 723 1.52 -3.44 5.43
CA GLY A 723 1.31 -2.49 4.34
C GLY A 723 1.22 -1.06 4.86
N THR A 724 1.23 -0.09 3.95
CA THR A 724 1.27 1.34 4.30
C THR A 724 0.04 1.76 5.12
N VAL A 725 -1.15 1.30 4.75
CA VAL A 725 -2.39 1.63 5.46
C VAL A 725 -2.41 1.07 6.87
N ILE A 726 -1.92 -0.16 7.07
CA ILE A 726 -1.82 -0.81 8.38
C ILE A 726 -0.81 -0.06 9.27
N SER A 727 0.36 0.26 8.71
CA SER A 727 1.38 1.05 9.41
C SER A 727 0.85 2.42 9.85
N ASN A 728 0.11 3.11 8.98
CA ASN A 728 -0.47 4.41 9.29
C ASN A 728 -1.53 4.30 10.40
N TYR A 729 -2.33 3.23 10.40
CA TYR A 729 -3.30 2.94 11.47
C TYR A 729 -2.59 2.69 12.81
N ASP A 730 -1.57 1.83 12.84
CA ASP A 730 -0.80 1.55 14.06
C ASP A 730 -0.09 2.80 14.60
N ILE A 731 0.43 3.65 13.71
CA ILE A 731 0.99 4.96 14.08
C ILE A 731 -0.09 5.87 14.68
N ALA A 732 -1.31 5.87 14.11
CA ALA A 732 -2.42 6.69 14.58
C ALA A 732 -2.89 6.27 15.97
N ASP A 733 -3.02 4.97 16.25
CA ASP A 733 -3.36 4.46 17.58
C ASP A 733 -2.28 4.82 18.62
N ALA A 734 -1.01 4.59 18.31
CA ALA A 734 0.12 4.97 19.15
C ALA A 734 0.12 6.49 19.44
N PHE A 735 -0.21 7.32 18.45
CA PHE A 735 -0.26 8.77 18.59
C PHE A 735 -1.35 9.24 19.56
N GLU A 736 -2.56 8.69 19.51
CA GLU A 736 -3.63 9.04 20.44
C GLU A 736 -3.23 8.81 21.91
N GLN A 737 -2.60 7.68 22.20
CA GLN A 737 -2.11 7.35 23.54
C GLN A 737 -0.99 8.29 23.98
N ASP A 738 -0.09 8.64 23.08
CA ASP A 738 1.07 9.50 23.37
C ASP A 738 0.70 10.96 23.59
N LEU A 739 -0.34 11.47 22.95
CA LEU A 739 -0.81 12.87 23.08
C LEU A 739 -0.96 13.32 24.54
N LEU A 740 -1.73 12.58 25.31
CA LEU A 740 -1.99 12.92 26.73
C LEU A 740 -0.78 12.67 27.60
N ARG A 741 -0.10 11.53 27.39
CA ARG A 741 1.05 11.07 28.19
C ARG A 741 2.22 12.05 28.12
N ILE A 742 2.62 12.44 26.90
CA ILE A 742 3.77 13.35 26.69
C ILE A 742 3.47 14.75 27.20
N ASN A 743 2.26 15.27 26.95
CA ASN A 743 1.86 16.57 27.47
C ASN A 743 1.93 16.63 28.99
N LEU A 744 1.44 15.61 29.70
CA LEU A 744 1.47 15.56 31.17
C LEU A 744 2.90 15.44 31.72
N ILE A 745 3.74 14.60 31.12
CA ILE A 745 5.15 14.44 31.49
C ILE A 745 5.90 15.76 31.29
N THR A 746 5.74 16.40 30.15
CA THR A 746 6.40 17.69 29.82
C THR A 746 5.98 18.78 30.81
N ILE A 747 4.71 18.96 31.07
CA ILE A 747 4.18 19.92 32.03
C ILE A 747 4.74 19.62 33.42
N GLY A 748 4.68 18.38 33.86
CA GLY A 748 5.18 17.97 35.17
C GLY A 748 6.67 18.24 35.37
N ALA A 749 7.49 17.88 34.39
CA ALA A 749 8.94 18.11 34.40
C ALA A 749 9.29 19.59 34.45
N ILE A 750 8.63 20.42 33.64
CA ILE A 750 8.85 21.87 33.57
C ILE A 750 8.41 22.53 34.89
N VAL A 751 7.23 22.21 35.42
CA VAL A 751 6.76 22.73 36.72
C VAL A 751 7.72 22.38 37.84
N LEU A 752 8.21 21.14 37.88
CA LEU A 752 9.21 20.69 38.90
C LEU A 752 10.51 21.47 38.78
N LEU A 753 11.11 21.52 37.58
CA LEU A 753 12.40 22.19 37.36
C LEU A 753 12.31 23.71 37.64
N MET A 754 11.26 24.33 37.19
CA MET A 754 11.03 25.75 37.44
C MET A 754 10.73 26.02 38.93
N GLY A 755 9.97 25.16 39.58
CA GLY A 755 9.73 25.22 41.05
C GLY A 755 11.04 25.22 41.86
N LEU A 756 11.97 24.36 41.47
CA LEU A 756 13.30 24.29 42.07
C LEU A 756 14.14 25.52 41.71
N ALA A 757 14.11 25.97 40.45
CA ALA A 757 14.91 27.12 39.98
C ALA A 757 14.50 28.44 40.66
N PHE A 758 13.20 28.72 40.69
CA PHE A 758 12.65 29.97 41.25
C PHE A 758 12.33 29.91 42.74
N ARG A 759 12.31 28.70 43.29
CA ARG A 759 11.86 28.47 44.67
C ARG A 759 10.48 29.12 44.95
N SER A 760 9.61 29.05 43.99
CA SER A 760 8.25 29.55 44.03
C SER A 760 7.29 28.48 43.57
N TYR A 761 6.14 28.34 44.23
CA TYR A 761 5.13 27.40 43.82
C TYR A 761 4.19 27.96 42.75
N THR A 762 3.92 29.27 42.74
CA THR A 762 2.93 29.86 41.82
C THR A 762 3.50 30.23 40.44
N LEU A 763 4.77 30.66 40.39
CA LEU A 763 5.37 31.15 39.15
C LEU A 763 5.47 30.08 38.07
N PRO A 764 5.85 28.82 38.33
CA PRO A 764 5.86 27.76 37.33
C PRO A 764 4.47 27.58 36.66
N PHE A 765 3.42 27.50 37.48
CA PHE A 765 2.06 27.33 36.95
C PHE A 765 1.61 28.50 36.06
N ILE A 766 1.95 29.75 36.45
CA ILE A 766 1.65 30.92 35.64
C ILE A 766 2.32 30.81 34.27
N LEU A 767 3.60 30.43 34.23
CA LEU A 767 4.36 30.36 32.98
C LEU A 767 3.87 29.20 32.08
N VAL A 768 3.61 28.04 32.66
CA VAL A 768 3.09 26.89 31.93
C VAL A 768 1.72 27.19 31.33
N ILE A 769 0.79 27.79 32.11
CA ILE A 769 -0.55 28.16 31.57
C ILE A 769 -0.44 29.15 30.40
N ILE A 770 0.47 30.12 30.46
CA ILE A 770 0.66 31.11 29.39
C ILE A 770 1.18 30.45 28.12
N ILE A 771 2.13 29.50 28.26
CA ILE A 771 2.74 28.83 27.13
C ILE A 771 1.75 27.83 26.54
N GLN A 772 1.08 27.04 27.39
CA GLN A 772 0.03 26.11 26.93
C GLN A 772 -1.09 26.85 26.19
N GLY A 773 -1.49 28.02 26.69
CA GLY A 773 -2.44 28.87 25.98
C GLY A 773 -1.93 29.39 24.64
N ALA A 774 -0.61 29.63 24.51
CA ALA A 774 -0.02 30.00 23.22
C ALA A 774 0.02 28.81 22.24
N ILE A 775 0.27 27.61 22.73
CA ILE A 775 0.21 26.35 21.93
C ILE A 775 -1.21 26.14 21.41
N TRP A 776 -2.22 26.15 22.28
CA TRP A 776 -3.62 25.99 21.87
C TRP A 776 -4.06 27.07 20.87
N MET A 777 -3.59 28.29 21.04
CA MET A 777 -3.87 29.37 20.09
C MET A 777 -3.22 29.10 18.71
N SER A 778 -1.99 28.59 18.67
CA SER A 778 -1.29 28.25 17.43
C SER A 778 -1.99 27.11 16.69
N MET A 779 -2.42 26.08 17.44
CA MET A 779 -3.18 24.94 16.91
C MET A 779 -4.59 25.34 16.43
N GLY A 780 -5.29 26.17 17.21
CA GLY A 780 -6.59 26.68 16.79
C GLY A 780 -6.53 27.57 15.55
N VAL A 781 -5.45 28.34 15.35
CA VAL A 781 -5.23 29.08 14.09
C VAL A 781 -5.00 28.11 12.94
N ASN A 782 -4.31 27.00 13.15
CA ASN A 782 -4.10 25.97 12.11
C ASN A 782 -5.42 25.36 11.67
N ALA A 783 -6.25 24.92 12.60
CA ALA A 783 -7.59 24.39 12.33
C ALA A 783 -8.46 25.37 11.52
N LEU A 784 -8.41 26.66 11.85
CA LEU A 784 -9.12 27.70 11.08
C LEU A 784 -8.56 27.92 9.67
N MET A 785 -7.33 27.50 9.40
CA MET A 785 -6.73 27.55 8.07
C MET A 785 -7.07 26.30 7.23
N GLY A 786 -7.68 25.26 7.83
CA GLY A 786 -8.01 24.00 7.17
C GLY A 786 -6.78 23.28 6.62
N ARG A 787 -5.65 23.34 7.32
CA ARG A 787 -4.43 22.66 6.89
C ARG A 787 -4.23 21.43 7.74
N PRO A 788 -4.10 20.24 7.15
CA PRO A 788 -3.77 19.05 7.91
C PRO A 788 -2.40 19.20 8.56
N ILE A 789 -2.19 18.49 9.66
CA ILE A 789 -0.95 18.49 10.44
C ILE A 789 -0.37 17.10 10.42
N PHE A 790 0.91 16.98 10.06
CA PHE A 790 1.62 15.71 10.27
C PHE A 790 1.59 15.33 11.76
N PHE A 791 1.15 14.13 12.07
CA PHE A 791 0.81 13.70 13.43
C PHE A 791 1.90 14.01 14.47
N MET A 792 3.17 13.72 14.16
CA MET A 792 4.29 13.99 15.04
C MET A 792 4.50 15.48 15.30
N THR A 793 4.16 16.34 14.37
CA THR A 793 4.37 17.79 14.48
C THR A 793 3.70 18.34 15.73
N TYR A 794 2.50 17.85 16.08
CA TYR A 794 1.79 18.31 17.26
C TYR A 794 2.60 18.05 18.55
N ILE A 795 3.06 16.80 18.74
CA ILE A 795 3.78 16.38 19.95
C ILE A 795 5.14 17.09 20.03
N VAL A 796 5.91 17.04 18.93
CA VAL A 796 7.25 17.61 18.84
C VAL A 796 7.23 19.11 19.06
N VAL A 797 6.37 19.83 18.34
CA VAL A 797 6.29 21.30 18.47
C VAL A 797 5.77 21.71 19.84
N THR A 798 4.84 20.96 20.43
CA THR A 798 4.36 21.21 21.80
C THR A 798 5.48 21.07 22.82
N ALA A 799 6.26 19.99 22.75
CA ALA A 799 7.41 19.74 23.63
C ALA A 799 8.50 20.82 23.47
N ILE A 800 8.81 21.16 22.22
CA ILE A 800 9.79 22.23 21.89
C ILE A 800 9.31 23.58 22.41
N GLN A 801 8.06 23.97 22.13
CA GLN A 801 7.53 25.26 22.60
C GLN A 801 7.46 25.33 24.11
N MET A 802 7.01 24.27 24.78
CA MET A 802 6.95 24.19 26.24
C MET A 802 8.34 24.36 26.85
N GLY A 803 9.38 23.74 26.28
CA GLY A 803 10.75 23.84 26.74
C GLY A 803 11.42 25.18 26.39
N ALA A 804 11.34 25.60 25.15
CA ALA A 804 12.11 26.70 24.60
C ALA A 804 11.47 28.08 24.83
N THR A 805 10.16 28.20 24.78
CA THR A 805 9.51 29.51 24.92
C THR A 805 9.27 29.91 26.38
N VAL A 806 9.35 28.97 27.31
CA VAL A 806 9.35 29.25 28.75
C VAL A 806 10.52 30.15 29.12
N ASP A 807 11.63 30.12 28.42
CA ASP A 807 12.83 30.93 28.62
C ASP A 807 12.53 32.42 28.53
N TYR A 808 11.65 32.83 27.65
CA TYR A 808 11.23 34.24 27.53
C TYR A 808 10.48 34.71 28.78
N GLY A 809 9.63 33.85 29.31
CA GLY A 809 8.90 34.07 30.54
C GLY A 809 9.83 34.12 31.76
N ILE A 810 10.81 33.21 31.81
CA ILE A 810 11.85 33.14 32.86
C ILE A 810 12.63 34.47 32.96
N LEU A 811 13.04 35.05 31.82
CA LEU A 811 13.77 36.32 31.78
C LEU A 811 12.99 37.47 32.35
N ILE A 812 11.73 37.65 31.97
CA ILE A 812 10.87 38.74 32.46
C ILE A 812 10.54 38.52 33.92
N ALA A 813 10.16 37.31 34.32
CA ALA A 813 9.79 36.97 35.70
C ALA A 813 10.96 37.10 36.68
N SER A 814 12.16 36.67 36.30
CA SER A 814 13.37 36.79 37.16
C SER A 814 13.77 38.27 37.37
N SER A 815 13.78 39.07 36.25
CA SER A 815 14.08 40.51 36.37
C SER A 815 12.99 41.28 37.17
N TYR A 816 11.72 40.87 37.08
CA TYR A 816 10.63 41.39 37.87
C TYR A 816 10.83 41.10 39.36
N LEU A 817 11.08 39.82 39.73
CA LEU A 817 11.25 39.40 41.10
C LEU A 817 12.48 40.06 41.75
N GLU A 818 13.63 40.17 41.05
CA GLU A 818 14.82 40.84 41.50
C GLU A 818 14.57 42.32 41.76
N SER A 819 13.90 43.01 40.80
CA SER A 819 13.58 44.44 40.92
C SER A 819 12.53 44.73 41.97
N ARG A 820 11.65 43.78 42.27
CA ARG A 820 10.55 43.95 43.23
C ARG A 820 10.99 44.06 44.66
N VAL A 821 12.17 43.54 44.99
CA VAL A 821 12.78 43.73 46.32
C VAL A 821 13.09 45.21 46.63
N GLU A 822 13.50 45.98 45.62
CA GLU A 822 13.95 47.36 45.79
C GLU A 822 12.94 48.39 45.29
N GLN A 823 12.02 48.01 44.40
CA GLN A 823 11.12 48.93 43.68
C GLN A 823 9.65 48.61 43.90
N THR A 824 8.79 49.58 43.64
CA THR A 824 7.34 49.41 43.60
C THR A 824 6.94 48.54 42.41
N ARG A 825 5.79 47.89 42.46
CA ARG A 825 5.27 46.99 41.41
C ARG A 825 5.40 47.57 40.01
N SER A 826 4.95 48.79 39.81
CA SER A 826 4.95 49.46 38.49
C SER A 826 6.35 49.77 37.99
N ARG A 827 7.29 50.22 38.89
CA ARG A 827 8.68 50.50 38.51
C ARG A 827 9.45 49.20 38.25
N ALA A 828 9.23 48.17 39.06
CA ALA A 828 9.81 46.88 38.89
C ALA A 828 9.40 46.25 37.54
N LEU A 829 8.12 46.32 37.20
CA LEU A 829 7.63 45.81 35.89
C LEU A 829 8.23 46.59 34.72
N GLN A 830 8.26 47.94 34.81
CA GLN A 830 8.87 48.75 33.77
C GLN A 830 10.35 48.45 33.55
N LYS A 831 11.08 48.23 34.64
CA LYS A 831 12.50 47.89 34.61
C LYS A 831 12.68 46.51 33.97
N ALA A 832 11.92 45.49 34.43
CA ALA A 832 11.96 44.14 33.93
C ALA A 832 11.70 44.09 32.41
N LEU A 833 10.65 44.71 31.96
CA LEU A 833 10.33 44.78 30.50
C LEU A 833 11.41 45.53 29.73
N ARG A 834 11.98 46.61 30.26
CA ARG A 834 13.07 47.36 29.59
C ARG A 834 14.35 46.56 29.44
N GLU A 835 14.68 45.74 30.40
CA GLU A 835 15.91 44.93 30.41
C GLU A 835 15.73 43.67 29.58
N SER A 836 14.54 43.03 29.61
CA SER A 836 14.29 41.73 28.94
C SER A 836 13.79 41.83 27.49
N LEU A 837 13.06 42.95 27.13
CA LEU A 837 12.46 43.09 25.83
C LEU A 837 13.42 42.90 24.63
N PRO A 838 14.63 43.47 24.60
CA PRO A 838 15.54 43.28 23.46
C PRO A 838 15.93 41.81 23.27
N THR A 839 16.20 41.09 24.38
CA THR A 839 16.56 39.69 24.34
C THR A 839 15.40 38.81 23.89
N VAL A 840 14.23 38.96 24.54
CA VAL A 840 13.01 38.17 24.19
C VAL A 840 12.58 38.40 22.75
N PHE A 841 12.60 39.65 22.30
CA PHE A 841 12.21 39.97 20.90
C PHE A 841 13.19 39.39 19.89
N THR A 842 14.52 39.57 20.11
CA THR A 842 15.54 39.08 19.17
C THR A 842 15.52 37.56 19.11
N SER A 843 15.51 36.87 20.27
CA SER A 843 15.52 35.42 20.30
C SER A 843 14.21 34.83 19.79
N GLY A 844 13.07 35.43 20.11
CA GLY A 844 11.78 35.00 19.56
C GLY A 844 11.72 35.16 18.04
N LEU A 845 12.21 36.29 17.52
CA LEU A 845 12.27 36.51 16.08
C LEU A 845 13.19 35.51 15.35
N ILE A 846 14.30 35.15 15.97
CA ILE A 846 15.19 34.10 15.45
C ILE A 846 14.46 32.76 15.34
N LEU A 847 13.75 32.35 16.41
CA LEU A 847 13.02 31.09 16.39
C LEU A 847 11.88 31.08 15.36
N VAL A 848 11.13 32.19 15.27
CA VAL A 848 10.09 32.37 14.24
C VAL A 848 10.66 32.25 12.83
N THR A 849 11.77 32.91 12.55
CA THR A 849 12.36 32.91 11.20
C THR A 849 13.07 31.63 10.87
N ALA A 850 13.66 30.94 11.86
CA ALA A 850 14.22 29.60 11.70
C ALA A 850 13.11 28.60 11.33
N GLY A 851 11.98 28.64 12.06
CA GLY A 851 10.81 27.80 11.73
C GLY A 851 10.21 28.12 10.37
N LEU A 852 10.10 29.43 10.00
CA LEU A 852 9.63 29.82 8.66
C LEU A 852 10.57 29.32 7.54
N ALA A 853 11.88 29.32 7.75
CA ALA A 853 12.83 28.82 6.75
C ALA A 853 12.59 27.34 6.48
N VAL A 854 12.44 26.53 7.54
CA VAL A 854 12.07 25.11 7.41
C VAL A 854 10.70 24.95 6.76
N GLY A 855 9.70 25.65 7.30
CA GLY A 855 8.29 25.50 6.88
C GLY A 855 7.94 26.04 5.48
N THR A 856 8.86 26.71 4.79
CA THR A 856 8.62 27.26 3.43
C THR A 856 9.58 26.73 2.38
N MET A 857 10.64 26.06 2.76
CA MET A 857 11.66 25.56 1.83
C MET A 857 11.67 24.05 1.71
N SER A 858 11.17 23.35 2.70
CA SER A 858 11.05 21.90 2.60
C SER A 858 9.87 21.55 1.70
N SER A 859 10.10 20.68 0.75
CA SER A 859 9.07 20.00 -0.06
C SER A 859 8.34 18.93 0.77
N GLN A 860 9.03 18.34 1.76
CA GLN A 860 8.46 17.31 2.62
C GLN A 860 7.41 17.89 3.56
N MET A 861 6.19 17.33 3.53
CA MET A 861 5.04 17.84 4.26
C MET A 861 5.24 17.71 5.78
N SER A 862 5.86 16.62 6.27
CA SER A 862 6.23 16.40 7.67
C SER A 862 7.16 17.50 8.20
N ILE A 863 8.27 17.77 7.50
CA ILE A 863 9.29 18.76 7.89
C ILE A 863 8.71 20.17 7.81
N SER A 864 7.99 20.48 6.73
CA SER A 864 7.32 21.76 6.51
C SER A 864 6.29 22.08 7.58
N SER A 865 5.51 21.08 7.99
CA SER A 865 4.52 21.17 9.07
C SER A 865 5.19 21.53 10.41
N VAL A 866 6.28 20.86 10.81
CA VAL A 866 7.06 21.17 12.01
C VAL A 866 7.57 22.60 11.98
N GLY A 867 8.18 23.04 10.87
CA GLY A 867 8.73 24.37 10.72
C GLY A 867 7.67 25.47 10.84
N SER A 868 6.59 25.34 10.09
CA SER A 868 5.52 26.36 10.04
C SER A 868 4.75 26.46 11.35
N LEU A 869 4.47 25.34 12.02
CA LEU A 869 3.76 25.32 13.30
C LEU A 869 4.63 25.87 14.43
N LEU A 870 5.94 25.53 14.43
CA LEU A 870 6.91 26.11 15.36
C LEU A 870 7.02 27.62 15.20
N ALA A 871 7.08 28.14 13.98
CA ALA A 871 7.17 29.58 13.72
C ALA A 871 5.94 30.33 14.25
N ARG A 872 4.74 29.83 13.98
CA ARG A 872 3.49 30.41 14.50
C ARG A 872 3.44 30.36 16.01
N GLY A 873 3.74 29.21 16.59
CA GLY A 873 3.72 29.02 18.03
C GLY A 873 4.73 29.89 18.76
N ALA A 874 5.94 30.07 18.22
CA ALA A 874 6.94 30.97 18.77
C ALA A 874 6.46 32.44 18.72
N ALA A 875 5.85 32.87 17.61
CA ALA A 875 5.31 34.24 17.47
C ALA A 875 4.21 34.51 18.51
N VAL A 876 3.25 33.58 18.67
CA VAL A 876 2.17 33.70 19.67
C VAL A 876 2.74 33.68 21.09
N SER A 877 3.72 32.82 21.39
CA SER A 877 4.37 32.73 22.68
C SER A 877 5.08 34.04 23.06
N VAL A 878 5.83 34.65 22.14
CA VAL A 878 6.46 35.96 22.33
C VAL A 878 5.40 37.03 22.61
N LEU A 879 4.31 37.04 21.86
CA LEU A 879 3.22 37.99 22.09
C LEU A 879 2.60 37.83 23.48
N PHE A 880 2.32 36.58 23.92
CA PHE A 880 1.75 36.31 25.23
C PHE A 880 2.73 36.64 26.37
N VAL A 881 3.99 36.37 26.22
CA VAL A 881 5.03 36.65 27.19
C VAL A 881 5.26 38.18 27.31
N LEU A 882 5.10 38.95 26.25
CA LEU A 882 5.23 40.40 26.26
C LEU A 882 3.95 41.17 26.69
N THR A 883 2.79 40.56 26.57
CA THR A 883 1.49 41.20 26.86
C THR A 883 0.79 40.60 28.07
N LEU A 884 0.56 39.32 28.09
CA LEU A 884 -0.21 38.61 29.11
C LEU A 884 0.60 38.40 30.41
N LEU A 885 1.85 37.88 30.32
CA LEU A 885 2.68 37.64 31.47
C LEU A 885 2.89 38.88 32.34
N PRO A 886 3.26 40.05 31.81
CA PRO A 886 3.41 41.26 32.63
C PRO A 886 2.11 41.66 33.32
N ALA A 887 0.95 41.52 32.70
CA ALA A 887 -0.35 41.79 33.30
C ALA A 887 -0.66 40.87 34.47
N ILE A 888 -0.38 39.55 34.31
CA ILE A 888 -0.59 38.55 35.36
C ILE A 888 0.41 38.74 36.54
N LEU A 889 1.70 38.96 36.25
CA LEU A 889 2.70 39.26 37.30
C LEU A 889 2.30 40.45 38.15
N TYR A 890 1.80 41.52 37.49
CA TYR A 890 1.31 42.73 38.19
C TYR A 890 0.05 42.45 39.01
N ALA A 891 -0.90 41.67 38.47
CA ALA A 891 -2.16 41.35 39.16
C ALA A 891 -1.96 40.41 40.35
N LEU A 892 -1.10 39.41 40.20
CA LEU A 892 -0.85 38.38 41.22
C LEU A 892 0.38 38.66 42.09
N ASP A 893 0.93 39.87 42.11
CA ASP A 893 2.14 40.26 42.87
C ASP A 893 2.10 39.82 44.33
N ARG A 894 0.97 39.99 45.03
CA ARG A 894 0.80 39.60 46.43
C ARG A 894 0.80 38.08 46.61
N LEU A 895 0.33 37.30 45.64
CA LEU A 895 0.34 35.86 45.71
C LEU A 895 1.77 35.35 45.49
N LEU A 896 2.52 35.94 44.55
CA LEU A 896 3.91 35.63 44.27
C LEU A 896 4.80 35.88 45.52
N GLU A 897 4.56 37.00 46.24
CA GLU A 897 5.28 37.29 47.50
C GLU A 897 5.06 36.22 48.57
N LYS A 898 3.82 35.70 48.70
CA LYS A 898 3.45 34.71 49.70
C LYS A 898 3.97 33.30 49.37
N THR A 899 4.11 32.96 48.13
CA THR A 899 4.45 31.61 47.67
C THR A 899 5.90 31.41 47.29
N THR A 900 6.72 32.47 47.37
CA THR A 900 8.19 32.38 47.21
C THR A 900 8.83 31.94 48.50
N ILE A 901 9.60 30.82 48.49
CA ILE A 901 10.18 30.13 49.66
C ILE A 901 11.27 30.99 50.36
N GLU A 902 12.10 31.72 49.59
CA GLU A 902 12.94 32.77 50.11
C GLU A 902 12.04 33.92 50.53
N LYS A 903 11.97 34.22 51.83
CA LYS A 903 11.23 35.40 52.33
C LYS A 903 11.85 36.73 51.84
N ARG A 904 11.77 36.97 50.51
CA ARG A 904 12.07 38.29 49.92
C ARG A 904 10.89 39.20 50.21
N ARG A 905 11.02 40.04 51.21
CA ARG A 905 9.97 41.06 51.44
C ARG A 905 9.96 42.05 50.30
N PHE A 906 8.89 42.04 49.55
CA PHE A 906 8.68 43.01 48.47
C PHE A 906 8.51 44.42 49.02
N LYS A 907 9.03 45.40 48.33
CA LYS A 907 8.86 46.80 48.70
C LYS A 907 7.38 47.18 48.62
N GLN A 908 6.84 47.73 49.76
CA GLN A 908 5.44 48.12 49.78
C GLN A 908 5.19 49.32 48.83
N ASP A 909 4.08 49.27 48.12
CA ASP A 909 3.60 50.40 47.33
C ASP A 909 2.99 51.46 48.29
N ARG A 910 3.64 52.55 48.55
CA ARG A 910 3.14 53.72 49.30
C ARG A 910 2.54 54.69 48.29
#